data_4e54cf751abcfff3e785f7f17ebcfbda
#
_entry.id   4e54cf751abcfff3e785f7f17ebcfbda
#
_cell.length_a   1.000
_cell.length_b   1.000
_cell.length_c   1.000
_cell.angle_alpha   90.00
_cell.angle_beta   90.00
_cell.angle_gamma   90.00
#
_symmetry.space_group_name_H-M   'P 1'
#
loop_
_entity.id
_entity.type
_entity.pdbx_description
1 polymer ?
#
loop_
_entity_poly.entity_id
_entity_poly.type
_entity_poly.pdbx_seq_one_letter_code
_entity_poly.pdbx_strand_id
1 'polypeptide(L)'
;MKKNIRLKSSVLALVAGFSVITTQAVLADELAVQIMGVNDFHGALDTTGTARLEGETVRNAGTAALLDAYMDDSQAEFEETAAETETPAESIRVQAGDMVGASPSNSGLLQDEPTVKVFNKMDVEYGTLGNHEFDEGLDEYNRIMTGEAPKEGQFNEIVDNYTHEAAKQEIVIANVIDKETGEIPYGWKPYAIKTIPVNDKEANIGFIGVVTTEIPNLVLKKNYEQYTFLNEAETIAKYARELAEKGVNAIVVLAHVPATSKDGVAAGEAADMIAKLNEIYPEHSVDLVFAGHNHVYTNGTTGKTLIVQATSQGKAYADVRAVYDTDIADFKDVPTAKIIAVAPGQKTPSPEIQAIVDEANTIVKKVTEQKIGTASQATDISREVNEFKESAVGNLVTSAQLAIAKKSGYDVDFAMTNNGGIRADLKVQEDGTVTWGAAQAVQPFGNILQVVQMTGEQIYTALNQQYDEGEKYFLQMSGIKYIYTKADNPTEENPYKVVKAFKEDGTEIVPTETYTLVINDFLFGGGDGFSIFKEAKLIGAINPDTEVFVEYLTDLEKAGQTISATITGRKAFVEEYVEEPKAEEKGDTAGITTDTKTPEKASDGGDSVANQKVNEQPAPSGSVAPISNKKTEKASGNQTLPNTGQEALGSLLISLGGLVSLGMAVSMRRKEGE
;
A
#
# COMPACT_ATOMS: atom_id res chain seq x y z
N MET A 1 -33.79 -12.28 105.66
CA MET A 1 -34.62 -11.09 105.79
C MET A 1 -34.24 -10.06 104.71
N LYS A 2 -34.98 -9.99 103.66
CA LYS A 2 -34.69 -9.14 102.50
C LYS A 2 -35.87 -8.19 102.24
N LYS A 3 -35.68 -6.90 102.37
CA LYS A 3 -36.68 -5.86 102.08
C LYS A 3 -36.64 -5.55 100.59
N ASN A 4 -37.80 -5.75 99.94
CA ASN A 4 -38.02 -5.29 98.56
C ASN A 4 -38.38 -3.80 98.58
N ILE A 5 -37.58 -2.96 97.87
CA ILE A 5 -37.89 -1.57 97.55
C ILE A 5 -38.31 -1.59 96.01
N ARG A 6 -39.56 -1.18 95.80
CA ARG A 6 -40.07 -0.95 94.43
C ARG A 6 -39.75 0.51 94.06
N LEU A 7 -38.94 0.72 93.05
CA LEU A 7 -38.70 1.99 92.45
C LEU A 7 -39.66 2.13 91.24
N LYS A 8 -40.42 3.22 91.26
CA LYS A 8 -41.27 3.58 90.10
C LYS A 8 -40.38 4.29 89.06
N SER A 9 -40.21 3.74 87.93
CA SER A 9 -39.53 4.40 86.82
C SER A 9 -40.54 5.16 85.95
N SER A 10 -40.45 6.45 85.89
CA SER A 10 -41.14 7.30 84.91
C SER A 10 -40.44 7.19 83.57
N VAL A 11 -41.20 6.73 82.56
CA VAL A 11 -40.72 6.63 81.14
C VAL A 11 -40.83 8.01 80.53
N LEU A 12 -39.71 8.68 80.34
CA LEU A 12 -39.60 9.87 79.48
C LEU A 12 -39.36 9.36 78.07
N ALA A 13 -40.36 9.49 77.17
CA ALA A 13 -40.21 9.14 75.78
C ALA A 13 -39.43 10.25 75.06
N LEU A 14 -38.14 9.99 74.74
CA LEU A 14 -37.35 10.83 73.87
C LEU A 14 -37.64 10.34 72.42
N VAL A 15 -38.39 11.13 71.66
CA VAL A 15 -38.52 10.89 70.21
C VAL A 15 -37.25 11.43 69.59
N ALA A 16 -36.25 10.54 69.36
CA ALA A 16 -35.15 10.82 68.48
C ALA A 16 -35.63 10.69 67.05
N GLY A 17 -35.83 11.83 66.37
CA GLY A 17 -35.99 11.87 64.94
C GLY A 17 -34.74 11.35 64.26
N PHE A 18 -34.80 10.12 63.77
CA PHE A 18 -33.84 9.63 62.76
C PHE A 18 -34.15 10.37 61.45
N SER A 19 -33.42 11.44 61.14
CA SER A 19 -33.30 11.89 59.76
C SER A 19 -32.54 10.77 59.02
N VAL A 20 -33.26 9.98 58.25
CA VAL A 20 -32.65 9.13 57.24
C VAL A 20 -32.10 10.09 56.21
N ILE A 21 -30.80 10.38 56.29
CA ILE A 21 -30.06 10.97 55.19
C ILE A 21 -30.02 9.81 54.21
N THR A 22 -30.94 9.79 53.24
CA THR A 22 -30.74 9.03 52.02
C THR A 22 -29.56 9.73 51.34
N THR A 23 -28.37 9.20 51.46
CA THR A 23 -27.32 9.45 50.49
C THR A 23 -27.90 8.91 49.18
N GLN A 24 -28.47 9.81 48.36
CA GLN A 24 -28.57 9.50 46.92
C GLN A 24 -27.10 9.19 46.55
N ALA A 25 -26.90 7.95 46.08
CA ALA A 25 -25.69 7.67 45.34
C ALA A 25 -25.67 8.70 44.22
N VAL A 26 -24.70 9.60 44.24
CA VAL A 26 -24.43 10.45 43.07
C VAL A 26 -24.06 9.45 42.00
N LEU A 27 -24.93 9.27 41.04
CA LEU A 27 -24.63 8.47 39.87
C LEU A 27 -23.40 9.11 39.22
N ALA A 28 -22.44 8.31 38.86
CA ALA A 28 -21.24 8.80 38.18
C ALA A 28 -21.66 9.55 36.91
N ASP A 29 -21.24 10.80 36.78
CA ASP A 29 -21.43 11.61 35.57
C ASP A 29 -20.33 11.29 34.53
N GLU A 30 -19.69 10.14 34.65
CA GLU A 30 -18.61 9.65 33.83
C GLU A 30 -19.07 8.46 32.97
N LEU A 31 -18.52 8.36 31.74
CA LEU A 31 -18.66 7.23 30.83
C LEU A 31 -17.28 6.65 30.56
N ALA A 32 -17.11 5.36 30.80
CA ALA A 32 -15.94 4.65 30.29
C ALA A 32 -16.09 4.48 28.77
N VAL A 33 -15.07 4.87 28.01
CA VAL A 33 -15.07 4.81 26.54
C VAL A 33 -13.90 3.95 26.09
N GLN A 34 -14.20 2.98 25.24
CA GLN A 34 -13.21 2.23 24.46
C GLN A 34 -13.39 2.56 22.98
N ILE A 35 -12.30 2.89 22.28
CA ILE A 35 -12.32 3.07 20.83
C ILE A 35 -11.27 2.14 20.24
N MET A 36 -11.73 1.12 19.51
CA MET A 36 -10.85 0.17 18.84
C MET A 36 -10.72 0.53 17.37
N GLY A 37 -9.48 0.68 16.88
CA GLY A 37 -9.22 1.11 15.51
C GLY A 37 -8.30 0.20 14.73
N VAL A 38 -8.60 0.07 13.45
CA VAL A 38 -7.73 -0.52 12.43
C VAL A 38 -7.39 0.52 11.37
N ASN A 39 -6.31 0.31 10.64
CA ASN A 39 -5.87 1.12 9.52
C ASN A 39 -5.25 0.21 8.46
N ASP A 40 -5.23 0.66 7.19
CA ASP A 40 -4.53 -0.03 6.11
C ASP A 40 -4.89 -1.52 6.03
N PHE A 41 -6.20 -1.82 6.04
CA PHE A 41 -6.66 -3.21 6.05
C PHE A 41 -6.43 -3.90 4.70
N HIS A 42 -6.60 -3.18 3.58
CA HIS A 42 -6.30 -3.64 2.23
C HIS A 42 -6.92 -5.00 1.89
N GLY A 43 -8.21 -5.18 2.17
CA GLY A 43 -8.88 -6.42 1.85
C GLY A 43 -8.24 -7.70 2.41
N ALA A 44 -7.48 -7.61 3.49
CA ALA A 44 -6.67 -8.69 4.05
C ALA A 44 -7.50 -9.72 4.83
N LEU A 45 -8.36 -10.45 4.13
CA LEU A 45 -9.35 -11.37 4.73
C LEU A 45 -8.70 -12.54 5.48
N ASP A 46 -7.76 -13.26 4.84
CA ASP A 46 -7.01 -14.39 5.40
C ASP A 46 -5.49 -14.19 5.36
N THR A 47 -5.06 -12.97 5.11
CA THR A 47 -3.65 -12.60 5.06
C THR A 47 -3.02 -12.69 6.45
N THR A 48 -1.84 -13.28 6.53
CA THR A 48 -1.02 -13.29 7.73
C THR A 48 0.35 -12.69 7.45
N GLY A 49 0.96 -12.11 8.47
CA GLY A 49 2.28 -11.50 8.32
C GLY A 49 2.98 -11.28 9.65
N THR A 50 3.98 -10.41 9.65
CA THR A 50 4.71 -10.06 10.87
C THR A 50 4.20 -8.72 11.41
N ALA A 51 3.61 -8.74 12.62
CA ALA A 51 3.36 -7.52 13.38
C ALA A 51 4.64 -7.12 14.12
N ARG A 52 5.16 -5.92 13.83
CA ARG A 52 6.30 -5.33 14.55
C ARG A 52 5.80 -4.19 15.40
N LEU A 53 5.72 -4.42 16.70
CA LEU A 53 5.32 -3.44 17.70
C LEU A 53 6.54 -2.98 18.49
N GLU A 54 6.38 -1.99 19.35
CA GLU A 54 7.46 -1.54 20.24
C GLU A 54 7.83 -2.66 21.22
N GLY A 55 9.06 -3.19 21.11
CA GLY A 55 9.57 -4.25 21.96
C GLY A 55 9.00 -5.65 21.68
N GLU A 56 8.10 -5.81 20.70
CA GLU A 56 7.46 -7.10 20.39
C GLU A 56 7.43 -7.35 18.87
N THR A 57 7.62 -8.61 18.48
CA THR A 57 7.45 -9.06 17.10
C THR A 57 6.64 -10.36 17.07
N VAL A 58 5.45 -10.31 16.51
CA VAL A 58 4.56 -11.47 16.34
C VAL A 58 4.55 -11.92 14.89
N ARG A 59 4.89 -13.19 14.66
CA ARG A 59 4.88 -13.79 13.32
C ARG A 59 3.53 -14.46 13.04
N ASN A 60 3.16 -14.50 11.76
CA ASN A 60 1.88 -15.04 11.29
C ASN A 60 0.67 -14.38 11.99
N ALA A 61 0.82 -13.12 12.38
CA ALA A 61 -0.28 -12.32 12.92
C ALA A 61 -1.27 -11.96 11.80
N GLY A 62 -2.54 -11.82 12.16
CA GLY A 62 -3.58 -11.40 11.21
C GLY A 62 -4.68 -12.43 11.03
N THR A 63 -5.39 -12.33 9.94
CA THR A 63 -6.71 -12.78 9.48
C THR A 63 -7.88 -12.00 10.10
N ALA A 64 -8.86 -11.65 9.25
CA ALA A 64 -10.05 -10.92 9.67
C ALA A 64 -10.83 -11.63 10.78
N ALA A 65 -11.01 -12.96 10.65
CA ALA A 65 -11.74 -13.74 11.62
C ALA A 65 -11.05 -13.80 13.01
N LEU A 66 -9.72 -13.74 13.02
CA LEU A 66 -8.97 -13.72 14.28
C LEU A 66 -8.94 -12.31 14.88
N LEU A 67 -8.84 -11.26 14.05
CA LEU A 67 -8.92 -9.87 14.46
C LEU A 67 -10.24 -9.58 15.18
N ASP A 68 -11.37 -10.01 14.61
CA ASP A 68 -12.69 -9.87 15.22
C ASP A 68 -12.73 -10.50 16.62
N ALA A 69 -12.28 -11.76 16.76
CA ALA A 69 -12.24 -12.44 18.04
C ALA A 69 -11.35 -11.73 19.10
N TYR A 70 -10.28 -11.07 18.67
CA TYR A 70 -9.44 -10.27 19.56
C TYR A 70 -10.14 -8.99 20.01
N MET A 71 -10.83 -8.31 19.09
CA MET A 71 -11.60 -7.08 19.39
C MET A 71 -12.78 -7.41 20.31
N ASP A 72 -13.51 -8.49 20.06
CA ASP A 72 -14.60 -8.95 20.91
C ASP A 72 -14.15 -9.24 22.35
N ASP A 73 -13.02 -9.93 22.51
CA ASP A 73 -12.48 -10.22 23.84
C ASP A 73 -11.99 -8.95 24.57
N SER A 74 -11.39 -7.99 23.85
CA SER A 74 -11.00 -6.69 24.41
C SER A 74 -12.23 -5.89 24.87
N GLN A 75 -13.29 -5.92 24.08
CA GLN A 75 -14.56 -5.29 24.43
C GLN A 75 -15.18 -5.93 25.67
N ALA A 76 -15.25 -7.27 25.73
CA ALA A 76 -15.79 -7.99 26.86
C ALA A 76 -15.00 -7.71 28.16
N GLU A 77 -13.67 -7.67 28.10
CA GLU A 77 -12.79 -7.31 29.26
C GLU A 77 -13.06 -5.88 29.70
N PHE A 78 -13.18 -4.96 28.76
CA PHE A 78 -13.46 -3.56 29.05
C PHE A 78 -14.83 -3.36 29.74
N GLU A 79 -15.89 -3.97 29.21
CA GLU A 79 -17.24 -3.92 29.76
C GLU A 79 -17.31 -4.57 31.16
N GLU A 80 -16.60 -5.72 31.39
CA GLU A 80 -16.52 -6.36 32.70
C GLU A 80 -15.84 -5.43 33.72
N THR A 81 -14.73 -4.77 33.32
CA THR A 81 -14.01 -3.81 34.18
C THR A 81 -14.87 -2.60 34.55
N ALA A 82 -15.62 -2.05 33.60
CA ALA A 82 -16.52 -0.93 33.83
C ALA A 82 -17.70 -1.34 34.76
N ALA A 83 -18.23 -2.57 34.58
CA ALA A 83 -19.29 -3.11 35.46
C ALA A 83 -18.84 -3.29 36.91
N GLU A 84 -17.57 -3.65 37.19
CA GLU A 84 -17.02 -3.73 38.53
C GLU A 84 -17.03 -2.38 39.28
N THR A 85 -16.97 -1.28 38.54
CA THR A 85 -16.98 0.09 39.08
C THR A 85 -18.35 0.77 38.97
N GLU A 86 -19.37 0.05 38.47
CA GLU A 86 -20.72 0.57 38.17
C GLU A 86 -20.70 1.80 37.22
N THR A 87 -19.68 1.92 36.36
CA THR A 87 -19.51 2.99 35.40
C THR A 87 -20.20 2.59 34.08
N PRO A 88 -21.07 3.45 33.51
CA PRO A 88 -21.55 3.22 32.14
C PRO A 88 -20.38 3.08 31.18
N ALA A 89 -20.52 2.19 30.16
CA ALA A 89 -19.46 1.90 29.21
C ALA A 89 -19.96 1.91 27.78
N GLU A 90 -19.14 2.34 26.84
CA GLU A 90 -19.39 2.27 25.40
C GLU A 90 -18.10 1.86 24.68
N SER A 91 -18.24 0.90 23.76
CA SER A 91 -17.15 0.46 22.88
C SER A 91 -17.50 0.80 21.43
N ILE A 92 -16.57 1.44 20.72
CA ILE A 92 -16.73 1.95 19.35
C ILE A 92 -15.62 1.40 18.49
N ARG A 93 -15.93 0.91 17.29
CA ARG A 93 -14.95 0.40 16.32
C ARG A 93 -14.84 1.34 15.12
N VAL A 94 -13.61 1.66 14.74
CA VAL A 94 -13.31 2.64 13.68
C VAL A 94 -12.23 2.13 12.71
N GLN A 95 -12.17 2.73 11.51
CA GLN A 95 -11.07 2.52 10.57
C GLN A 95 -10.50 3.87 10.07
N ALA A 96 -9.18 3.90 9.82
CA ALA A 96 -8.45 5.12 9.45
C ALA A 96 -7.93 5.09 7.99
N GLY A 97 -8.79 4.67 7.04
CA GLY A 97 -8.50 4.63 5.60
C GLY A 97 -7.74 3.38 5.14
N ASP A 98 -7.64 3.22 3.81
CA ASP A 98 -7.08 2.06 3.12
C ASP A 98 -7.72 0.74 3.59
N MET A 99 -9.05 0.74 3.72
CA MET A 99 -9.76 -0.51 3.98
C MET A 99 -9.79 -1.42 2.75
N VAL A 100 -9.77 -0.83 1.57
CA VAL A 100 -9.79 -1.48 0.25
C VAL A 100 -8.54 -1.12 -0.55
N GLY A 101 -8.42 -1.66 -1.76
CA GLY A 101 -7.34 -1.40 -2.69
C GLY A 101 -6.03 -2.10 -2.36
N ALA A 102 -5.20 -2.38 -3.38
CA ALA A 102 -4.00 -3.24 -3.27
C ALA A 102 -4.30 -4.59 -2.60
N SER A 103 -5.51 -5.08 -2.74
CA SER A 103 -6.09 -6.20 -2.00
C SER A 103 -5.63 -7.56 -2.53
N PRO A 104 -5.50 -8.57 -1.65
CA PRO A 104 -5.38 -9.96 -2.06
C PRO A 104 -6.55 -10.40 -2.95
N SER A 105 -6.32 -11.41 -3.78
CA SER A 105 -7.27 -11.83 -4.82
C SER A 105 -8.64 -12.24 -4.30
N ASN A 106 -8.77 -12.73 -3.08
CA ASN A 106 -10.05 -13.10 -2.50
C ASN A 106 -10.93 -11.90 -2.10
N SER A 107 -10.34 -10.71 -2.03
CA SER A 107 -11.07 -9.45 -1.91
C SER A 107 -11.05 -8.67 -3.22
N GLY A 108 -9.86 -8.40 -3.78
CA GLY A 108 -9.70 -7.55 -4.96
C GLY A 108 -10.41 -8.06 -6.22
N LEU A 109 -10.43 -9.39 -6.49
CA LEU A 109 -11.19 -9.95 -7.62
C LEU A 109 -12.71 -9.81 -7.46
N LEU A 110 -13.18 -9.55 -6.26
CA LEU A 110 -14.59 -9.28 -5.92
C LEU A 110 -14.83 -7.80 -5.62
N GLN A 111 -13.97 -6.91 -6.11
CA GLN A 111 -14.05 -5.45 -5.94
C GLN A 111 -14.14 -5.04 -4.47
N ASP A 112 -13.43 -5.74 -3.59
CA ASP A 112 -13.39 -5.52 -2.13
C ASP A 112 -14.74 -5.58 -1.40
N GLU A 113 -15.80 -6.05 -2.04
CA GLU A 113 -17.10 -6.25 -1.40
C GLU A 113 -17.07 -7.25 -0.23
N PRO A 114 -16.21 -8.31 -0.22
CA PRO A 114 -16.03 -9.14 0.97
C PRO A 114 -15.54 -8.36 2.19
N THR A 115 -14.69 -7.34 1.99
CA THR A 115 -14.20 -6.47 3.06
C THR A 115 -15.33 -5.66 3.69
N VAL A 116 -16.25 -5.12 2.88
CA VAL A 116 -17.45 -4.44 3.38
C VAL A 116 -18.28 -5.37 4.28
N LYS A 117 -18.52 -6.62 3.83
CA LYS A 117 -19.26 -7.61 4.64
C LYS A 117 -18.55 -7.93 5.96
N VAL A 118 -17.23 -8.07 5.94
CA VAL A 118 -16.41 -8.31 7.13
C VAL A 118 -16.54 -7.14 8.11
N PHE A 119 -16.38 -5.89 7.64
CA PHE A 119 -16.49 -4.71 8.50
C PHE A 119 -17.92 -4.52 9.05
N ASN A 120 -18.92 -4.90 8.26
CA ASN A 120 -20.31 -4.95 8.75
C ASN A 120 -20.52 -5.94 9.90
N LYS A 121 -19.80 -7.06 9.89
CA LYS A 121 -19.83 -8.08 10.95
C LYS A 121 -18.98 -7.71 12.15
N MET A 122 -17.89 -6.99 11.94
CA MET A 122 -17.07 -6.41 12.99
C MET A 122 -17.73 -5.19 13.65
N ASP A 123 -18.91 -4.78 13.21
CA ASP A 123 -19.62 -3.61 13.71
C ASP A 123 -18.75 -2.33 13.71
N VAL A 124 -17.94 -2.13 12.64
CA VAL A 124 -17.22 -0.86 12.43
C VAL A 124 -18.23 0.25 12.20
N GLU A 125 -18.18 1.32 13.02
CA GLU A 125 -19.18 2.37 13.00
C GLU A 125 -18.77 3.58 12.14
N TYR A 126 -17.48 3.96 12.21
CA TYR A 126 -16.95 5.14 11.50
C TYR A 126 -15.70 4.79 10.72
N GLY A 127 -15.56 5.37 9.55
CA GLY A 127 -14.37 5.23 8.72
C GLY A 127 -14.04 6.49 7.96
N THR A 128 -12.81 6.59 7.47
CA THR A 128 -12.38 7.66 6.57
C THR A 128 -11.78 7.07 5.29
N LEU A 129 -11.38 7.94 4.37
CA LEU A 129 -10.68 7.55 3.14
C LEU A 129 -9.18 7.50 3.39
N GLY A 130 -8.49 6.55 2.74
CA GLY A 130 -7.07 6.63 2.46
C GLY A 130 -6.82 6.86 0.97
N ASN A 131 -5.59 6.67 0.51
CA ASN A 131 -5.27 6.82 -0.91
C ASN A 131 -5.79 5.65 -1.76
N HIS A 132 -5.92 4.47 -1.19
CA HIS A 132 -6.36 3.28 -1.92
C HIS A 132 -7.88 3.22 -2.15
N GLU A 133 -8.67 4.01 -1.47
CA GLU A 133 -10.08 4.22 -1.83
C GLU A 133 -10.23 4.90 -3.19
N PHE A 134 -9.18 5.55 -3.70
CA PHE A 134 -9.14 6.18 -5.02
C PHE A 134 -8.60 5.27 -6.13
N ASP A 135 -8.12 4.06 -5.86
CA ASP A 135 -7.46 3.19 -6.86
C ASP A 135 -8.35 2.94 -8.09
N GLU A 136 -9.62 2.60 -7.89
CA GLU A 136 -10.64 2.43 -8.94
C GLU A 136 -11.48 3.72 -9.15
N GLY A 137 -11.20 4.77 -8.36
CA GLY A 137 -11.97 6.01 -8.28
C GLY A 137 -13.07 5.96 -7.22
N LEU A 138 -13.39 7.13 -6.65
CA LEU A 138 -14.40 7.22 -5.59
C LEU A 138 -15.81 6.83 -6.04
N ASP A 139 -16.12 6.82 -7.33
CA ASP A 139 -17.39 6.28 -7.85
C ASP A 139 -17.53 4.79 -7.52
N GLU A 140 -16.47 4.00 -7.72
CA GLU A 140 -16.47 2.58 -7.40
C GLU A 140 -16.46 2.36 -5.90
N TYR A 141 -15.65 3.12 -5.15
CA TYR A 141 -15.70 3.04 -3.69
C TYR A 141 -17.10 3.33 -3.14
N ASN A 142 -17.76 4.38 -3.64
CA ASN A 142 -19.15 4.70 -3.25
C ASN A 142 -20.12 3.57 -3.63
N ARG A 143 -19.94 2.92 -4.81
CA ARG A 143 -20.76 1.79 -5.23
C ARG A 143 -20.70 0.65 -4.22
N ILE A 144 -19.51 0.23 -3.82
CA ILE A 144 -19.37 -0.87 -2.84
C ILE A 144 -19.91 -0.46 -1.46
N MET A 145 -19.73 0.79 -1.07
CA MET A 145 -20.26 1.30 0.21
C MET A 145 -21.79 1.39 0.23
N THR A 146 -22.43 1.66 -0.91
CA THR A 146 -23.90 1.66 -1.03
C THR A 146 -24.49 0.27 -1.29
N GLY A 147 -23.66 -0.72 -1.62
CA GLY A 147 -24.08 -2.07 -1.98
C GLY A 147 -24.82 -2.13 -3.32
N GLU A 148 -24.56 -1.17 -4.22
CA GLU A 148 -25.12 -1.18 -5.55
C GLU A 148 -24.43 -2.22 -6.43
N ALA A 149 -25.21 -2.92 -7.27
CA ALA A 149 -24.65 -3.82 -8.25
C ALA A 149 -23.82 -3.06 -9.31
N PRO A 150 -22.71 -3.63 -9.82
CA PRO A 150 -21.97 -3.01 -10.91
C PRO A 150 -22.82 -2.95 -12.19
N LYS A 151 -22.42 -2.10 -13.13
CA LYS A 151 -23.05 -2.08 -14.46
C LYS A 151 -22.73 -3.40 -15.19
N GLU A 152 -23.71 -3.92 -15.93
CA GLU A 152 -23.54 -5.17 -16.69
C GLU A 152 -22.26 -5.12 -17.55
N GLY A 153 -21.38 -6.08 -17.35
CA GLY A 153 -20.08 -6.19 -18.05
C GLY A 153 -19.02 -5.17 -17.63
N GLN A 154 -19.21 -4.47 -16.52
CA GLN A 154 -18.19 -3.57 -15.98
C GLN A 154 -17.01 -4.36 -15.41
N PHE A 155 -17.29 -5.47 -14.73
CA PHE A 155 -16.30 -6.33 -14.11
C PHE A 155 -16.43 -7.78 -14.59
N ASN A 156 -15.67 -8.68 -13.98
CA ASN A 156 -15.75 -10.11 -14.23
C ASN A 156 -17.10 -10.68 -13.75
N GLU A 157 -17.60 -11.70 -14.43
CA GLU A 157 -18.84 -12.44 -14.09
C GLU A 157 -18.92 -12.86 -12.61
N ILE A 158 -17.78 -13.09 -11.94
CA ILE A 158 -17.78 -13.45 -10.52
C ILE A 158 -18.24 -12.29 -9.63
N VAL A 159 -18.00 -11.03 -10.04
CA VAL A 159 -18.49 -9.83 -9.33
C VAL A 159 -19.98 -9.65 -9.59
N ASP A 160 -20.42 -9.76 -10.85
CA ASP A 160 -21.84 -9.62 -11.21
C ASP A 160 -22.74 -10.63 -10.45
N ASN A 161 -22.19 -11.79 -10.11
CA ASN A 161 -22.90 -12.84 -9.38
C ASN A 161 -22.64 -12.85 -7.86
N TYR A 162 -21.79 -11.95 -7.35
CA TYR A 162 -21.54 -11.83 -5.92
C TYR A 162 -22.71 -11.14 -5.22
N THR A 163 -22.96 -11.47 -3.96
CA THR A 163 -24.05 -10.81 -3.20
C THR A 163 -23.56 -9.47 -2.68
N HIS A 164 -24.14 -8.38 -3.18
CA HIS A 164 -23.81 -7.01 -2.76
C HIS A 164 -24.49 -6.68 -1.43
N GLU A 165 -23.77 -5.99 -0.54
CA GLU A 165 -24.24 -5.55 0.77
C GLU A 165 -23.76 -4.13 1.04
N ALA A 166 -24.67 -3.22 1.43
CA ALA A 166 -24.29 -1.87 1.82
C ALA A 166 -23.46 -1.86 3.11
N ALA A 167 -22.49 -0.98 3.19
CA ALA A 167 -21.73 -0.73 4.41
C ALA A 167 -22.64 -0.15 5.51
N LYS A 168 -22.41 -0.57 6.75
CA LYS A 168 -23.07 -0.01 7.94
C LYS A 168 -22.30 1.18 8.50
N GLN A 169 -20.98 1.20 8.30
CA GLN A 169 -20.13 2.29 8.77
C GLN A 169 -20.47 3.61 8.08
N GLU A 170 -20.40 4.71 8.83
CA GLU A 170 -20.49 6.06 8.29
C GLU A 170 -19.12 6.55 7.86
N ILE A 171 -18.98 6.99 6.61
CA ILE A 171 -17.75 7.60 6.10
C ILE A 171 -17.73 9.08 6.47
N VAL A 172 -16.69 9.48 7.19
CA VAL A 172 -16.38 10.87 7.48
C VAL A 172 -15.14 11.31 6.71
N ILE A 173 -15.24 12.39 5.95
CA ILE A 173 -14.14 12.98 5.19
C ILE A 173 -14.34 14.48 5.08
N ALA A 174 -13.40 15.25 5.56
CA ALA A 174 -13.54 16.70 5.71
C ALA A 174 -12.77 17.50 4.67
N ASN A 175 -11.70 16.93 4.09
CA ASN A 175 -10.75 17.68 3.26
C ASN A 175 -10.75 17.31 1.79
N VAL A 176 -11.69 16.47 1.33
CA VAL A 176 -11.89 16.15 -0.09
C VAL A 176 -13.10 16.92 -0.61
N ILE A 177 -12.87 17.78 -1.60
CA ILE A 177 -13.90 18.65 -2.17
C ILE A 177 -13.98 18.42 -3.67
N ASP A 178 -15.17 18.10 -4.15
CA ASP A 178 -15.46 18.04 -5.59
C ASP A 178 -15.39 19.43 -6.21
N LYS A 179 -14.62 19.59 -7.29
CA LYS A 179 -14.36 20.89 -7.93
C LYS A 179 -15.57 21.47 -8.65
N GLU A 180 -16.49 20.63 -9.10
CA GLU A 180 -17.67 21.06 -9.83
C GLU A 180 -18.75 21.56 -8.87
N THR A 181 -19.00 20.84 -7.79
CA THR A 181 -20.04 21.16 -6.80
C THR A 181 -19.54 22.08 -5.69
N GLY A 182 -18.26 22.06 -5.36
CA GLY A 182 -17.68 22.75 -4.19
C GLY A 182 -18.03 22.08 -2.87
N GLU A 183 -18.59 20.86 -2.88
CA GLU A 183 -19.05 20.12 -1.71
C GLU A 183 -18.22 18.83 -1.52
N ILE A 184 -18.37 18.18 -0.36
CA ILE A 184 -17.83 16.84 -0.12
C ILE A 184 -18.61 15.85 -1.00
N PRO A 185 -17.91 14.94 -1.71
CA PRO A 185 -18.54 14.04 -2.67
C PRO A 185 -19.53 13.07 -2.00
N TYR A 186 -20.47 12.55 -2.77
CA TYR A 186 -21.46 11.50 -2.43
C TYR A 186 -22.32 11.80 -1.19
N GLY A 187 -22.31 13.03 -0.68
CA GLY A 187 -23.05 13.42 0.52
C GLY A 187 -22.42 12.91 1.81
N TRP A 188 -21.19 12.40 1.78
CA TRP A 188 -20.43 12.10 2.98
C TRP A 188 -20.29 13.33 3.87
N LYS A 189 -19.97 13.12 5.14
CA LYS A 189 -19.93 14.20 6.13
C LYS A 189 -18.51 14.53 6.53
N PRO A 190 -18.20 15.78 6.89
CA PRO A 190 -16.89 16.15 7.42
C PRO A 190 -16.60 15.51 8.77
N TYR A 191 -17.64 15.24 9.53
CA TYR A 191 -17.59 14.59 10.84
C TYR A 191 -18.92 13.93 11.18
N ALA A 192 -18.91 12.99 12.12
CA ALA A 192 -20.05 12.41 12.80
C ALA A 192 -20.02 12.74 14.29
N ILE A 193 -21.17 12.66 14.97
CA ILE A 193 -21.27 12.79 16.43
C ILE A 193 -21.94 11.53 16.96
N LYS A 194 -21.24 10.75 17.78
CA LYS A 194 -21.80 9.66 18.56
C LYS A 194 -22.41 10.21 19.83
N THR A 195 -23.72 10.11 19.99
CA THR A 195 -24.42 10.50 21.22
C THR A 195 -24.74 9.27 22.04
N ILE A 196 -24.29 9.23 23.28
CA ILE A 196 -24.40 8.08 24.18
C ILE A 196 -25.16 8.55 25.44
N PRO A 197 -26.28 7.88 25.81
CA PRO A 197 -26.98 8.19 27.06
C PRO A 197 -26.12 7.82 28.29
N VAL A 198 -25.97 8.76 29.22
CA VAL A 198 -25.27 8.57 30.48
C VAL A 198 -26.18 9.04 31.62
N ASN A 199 -26.90 8.12 32.27
CA ASN A 199 -27.92 8.42 33.28
C ASN A 199 -29.00 9.37 32.75
N ASP A 200 -29.05 10.63 33.22
CA ASP A 200 -29.96 11.69 32.79
C ASP A 200 -29.28 12.74 31.87
N LYS A 201 -28.06 12.48 31.45
CA LYS A 201 -27.25 13.30 30.53
C LYS A 201 -26.90 12.55 29.24
N GLU A 202 -26.15 13.18 28.38
CA GLU A 202 -25.62 12.62 27.14
C GLU A 202 -24.10 12.89 27.05
N ALA A 203 -23.35 11.89 26.60
CA ALA A 203 -21.99 12.04 26.15
C ALA A 203 -21.97 12.19 24.63
N ASN A 204 -21.23 13.16 24.10
CA ASN A 204 -21.10 13.40 22.67
C ASN A 204 -19.63 13.36 22.26
N ILE A 205 -19.31 12.42 21.36
CA ILE A 205 -17.96 12.23 20.83
C ILE A 205 -17.99 12.56 19.33
N GLY A 206 -17.13 13.50 18.90
CA GLY A 206 -17.00 13.90 17.50
C GLY A 206 -15.93 13.09 16.77
N PHE A 207 -16.22 12.60 15.56
CA PHE A 207 -15.29 11.89 14.69
C PHE A 207 -15.09 12.71 13.42
N ILE A 208 -13.89 13.28 13.20
CA ILE A 208 -13.51 14.03 11.99
C ILE A 208 -12.66 13.13 11.12
N GLY A 209 -12.92 13.05 9.80
CA GLY A 209 -12.10 12.29 8.85
C GLY A 209 -11.22 13.21 7.98
N VAL A 210 -9.97 12.83 7.75
CA VAL A 210 -9.09 13.48 6.78
C VAL A 210 -8.18 12.46 6.07
N VAL A 211 -7.84 12.76 4.83
CA VAL A 211 -6.86 12.02 4.03
C VAL A 211 -5.67 12.92 3.71
N THR A 212 -4.51 12.34 3.49
CA THR A 212 -3.30 13.08 3.13
C THR A 212 -3.49 13.95 1.88
N THR A 213 -2.93 15.14 1.88
CA THR A 213 -2.88 16.01 0.68
C THR A 213 -1.93 15.49 -0.40
N GLU A 214 -1.16 14.42 -0.14
CA GLU A 214 -0.26 13.76 -1.08
C GLU A 214 -0.98 12.89 -2.15
N ILE A 215 -2.31 12.77 -2.12
CA ILE A 215 -3.09 12.00 -3.11
C ILE A 215 -2.63 12.21 -4.57
N PRO A 216 -2.32 13.44 -5.04
CA PRO A 216 -1.85 13.64 -6.41
C PRO A 216 -0.52 12.95 -6.77
N ASN A 217 0.26 12.56 -5.76
CA ASN A 217 1.51 11.82 -5.91
C ASN A 217 1.33 10.31 -5.73
N LEU A 218 0.19 9.86 -5.20
CA LEU A 218 -0.06 8.48 -4.78
C LEU A 218 -1.09 7.74 -5.65
N VAL A 219 -1.88 8.45 -6.45
CA VAL A 219 -3.04 7.92 -7.16
C VAL A 219 -3.00 8.30 -8.63
N LEU A 220 -3.56 7.47 -9.51
CA LEU A 220 -3.72 7.79 -10.93
C LEU A 220 -4.52 9.07 -11.12
N LYS A 221 -4.01 9.98 -11.92
CA LYS A 221 -4.60 11.32 -12.13
C LYS A 221 -6.09 11.28 -12.48
N LYS A 222 -6.53 10.35 -13.34
CA LYS A 222 -7.94 10.20 -13.75
C LYS A 222 -8.90 9.97 -12.58
N ASN A 223 -8.40 9.43 -11.45
CA ASN A 223 -9.18 9.04 -10.29
C ASN A 223 -9.27 10.14 -9.21
N TYR A 224 -8.44 11.20 -9.31
CA TYR A 224 -8.45 12.30 -8.34
C TYR A 224 -8.58 13.70 -8.95
N GLU A 225 -8.36 13.90 -10.27
CA GLU A 225 -8.26 15.25 -10.86
C GLU A 225 -9.53 16.08 -10.70
N GLN A 226 -10.68 15.46 -10.44
CA GLN A 226 -11.95 16.12 -10.15
C GLN A 226 -12.05 16.67 -8.73
N TYR A 227 -11.14 16.26 -7.80
CA TYR A 227 -11.17 16.67 -6.41
C TYR A 227 -10.07 17.68 -6.06
N THR A 228 -10.34 18.48 -5.03
CA THR A 228 -9.35 19.33 -4.33
C THR A 228 -9.15 18.77 -2.95
N PHE A 229 -7.89 18.67 -2.52
CA PHE A 229 -7.52 18.23 -1.18
C PHE A 229 -7.12 19.46 -0.36
N LEU A 230 -7.87 19.73 0.71
CA LEU A 230 -7.61 20.85 1.60
C LEU A 230 -6.59 20.46 2.66
N ASN A 231 -5.83 21.42 3.17
CA ASN A 231 -4.86 21.15 4.24
C ASN A 231 -5.55 20.53 5.47
N GLU A 232 -4.99 19.46 5.98
CA GLU A 232 -5.56 18.62 7.03
C GLU A 232 -5.73 19.41 8.33
N ALA A 233 -4.66 20.10 8.81
CA ALA A 233 -4.69 20.85 10.06
C ALA A 233 -5.68 22.03 10.04
N GLU A 234 -5.75 22.77 8.91
CA GLU A 234 -6.70 23.87 8.75
C GLU A 234 -8.14 23.35 8.72
N THR A 235 -8.35 22.20 8.07
CA THR A 235 -9.66 21.54 7.97
C THR A 235 -10.11 21.02 9.33
N ILE A 236 -9.23 20.32 10.06
CA ILE A 236 -9.51 19.87 11.44
C ILE A 236 -9.83 21.07 12.32
N ALA A 237 -9.05 22.16 12.27
CA ALA A 237 -9.31 23.36 13.05
C ALA A 237 -10.69 23.97 12.78
N LYS A 238 -11.14 23.96 11.53
CA LYS A 238 -12.49 24.43 11.14
C LYS A 238 -13.57 23.60 11.82
N TYR A 239 -13.52 22.28 11.67
CA TYR A 239 -14.59 21.42 12.17
C TYR A 239 -14.51 21.14 13.66
N ALA A 240 -13.33 21.22 14.28
CA ALA A 240 -13.19 21.22 15.74
C ALA A 240 -13.86 22.45 16.38
N ARG A 241 -13.76 23.65 15.75
CA ARG A 241 -14.51 24.84 16.21
C ARG A 241 -16.01 24.65 16.06
N GLU A 242 -16.46 24.08 14.95
CA GLU A 242 -17.90 23.81 14.72
C GLU A 242 -18.47 22.82 15.76
N LEU A 243 -17.69 21.79 16.11
CA LEU A 243 -18.06 20.82 17.16
C LEU A 243 -18.08 21.50 18.54
N ALA A 244 -17.08 22.32 18.86
CA ALA A 244 -17.05 23.08 20.12
C ALA A 244 -18.25 24.04 20.24
N GLU A 245 -18.69 24.71 19.17
CA GLU A 245 -19.90 25.53 19.14
C GLU A 245 -21.18 24.72 19.42
N LYS A 246 -21.15 23.42 19.16
CA LYS A 246 -22.23 22.47 19.47
C LYS A 246 -22.10 21.84 20.86
N GLY A 247 -21.03 22.19 21.61
CA GLY A 247 -20.76 21.64 22.94
C GLY A 247 -20.12 20.24 22.89
N VAL A 248 -19.49 19.86 21.77
CA VAL A 248 -18.77 18.59 21.59
C VAL A 248 -17.29 18.89 21.65
N ASN A 249 -16.63 18.49 22.75
CA ASN A 249 -15.21 18.72 22.96
C ASN A 249 -14.39 17.42 22.90
N ALA A 250 -14.94 16.25 23.22
CA ALA A 250 -14.27 14.97 22.99
C ALA A 250 -14.17 14.71 21.48
N ILE A 251 -13.00 14.90 20.88
CA ILE A 251 -12.82 14.85 19.42
C ILE A 251 -11.76 13.81 19.05
N VAL A 252 -12.17 12.88 18.20
CA VAL A 252 -11.35 11.85 17.56
C VAL A 252 -11.16 12.20 16.08
N VAL A 253 -9.93 12.14 15.59
CA VAL A 253 -9.62 12.32 14.18
C VAL A 253 -9.25 10.96 13.56
N LEU A 254 -9.95 10.55 12.51
CA LEU A 254 -9.58 9.46 11.64
C LEU A 254 -8.75 10.06 10.51
N ALA A 255 -7.42 9.86 10.55
CA ALA A 255 -6.50 10.56 9.65
C ALA A 255 -5.66 9.56 8.87
N HIS A 256 -5.93 9.42 7.57
CA HIS A 256 -5.02 8.63 6.74
C HIS A 256 -3.78 9.47 6.39
N VAL A 257 -2.91 9.64 7.38
CA VAL A 257 -1.67 10.45 7.37
C VAL A 257 -0.58 9.69 8.09
N PRO A 258 0.66 9.61 7.55
CA PRO A 258 1.75 8.84 8.15
C PRO A 258 2.14 9.30 9.55
N ALA A 259 2.37 8.33 10.43
CA ALA A 259 2.84 8.57 11.78
C ALA A 259 3.93 7.58 12.19
N THR A 260 4.78 7.98 13.12
CA THR A 260 5.74 7.12 13.83
C THR A 260 5.75 7.50 15.30
N SER A 261 6.32 6.66 16.17
CA SER A 261 6.54 7.03 17.58
C SER A 261 7.82 6.44 18.12
N LYS A 262 8.36 7.10 19.11
CA LYS A 262 9.49 6.62 19.89
C LYS A 262 9.39 7.12 21.33
N ASP A 263 9.56 6.20 22.29
CA ASP A 263 9.54 6.51 23.71
C ASP A 263 8.28 7.32 24.15
N GLY A 264 7.11 7.01 23.54
CA GLY A 264 5.83 7.68 23.83
C GLY A 264 5.65 9.07 23.18
N VAL A 265 6.56 9.48 22.30
CA VAL A 265 6.47 10.72 21.53
C VAL A 265 6.15 10.40 20.08
N ALA A 266 5.10 11.00 19.54
CA ALA A 266 4.75 10.87 18.13
C ALA A 266 5.61 11.77 17.24
N ALA A 267 5.85 11.32 16.01
CA ALA A 267 6.59 12.04 14.97
C ALA A 267 6.00 11.72 13.59
N GLY A 268 6.49 12.40 12.54
CA GLY A 268 6.00 12.27 11.17
C GLY A 268 4.83 13.22 10.88
N GLU A 269 4.27 13.10 9.69
CA GLU A 269 3.30 14.05 9.13
C GLU A 269 2.05 14.24 10.02
N ALA A 270 1.55 13.16 10.65
CA ALA A 270 0.41 13.27 11.57
C ALA A 270 0.77 14.07 12.85
N ALA A 271 2.00 13.96 13.35
CA ALA A 271 2.47 14.77 14.48
C ALA A 271 2.65 16.25 14.07
N ASP A 272 3.16 16.49 12.86
CA ASP A 272 3.31 17.86 12.31
C ASP A 272 1.95 18.48 12.03
N MET A 273 0.97 17.72 11.57
CA MET A 273 -0.44 18.12 11.42
C MET A 273 -1.02 18.61 12.77
N ILE A 274 -0.81 17.85 13.85
CA ILE A 274 -1.27 18.26 15.19
C ILE A 274 -0.46 19.45 15.73
N ALA A 275 0.85 19.51 15.50
CA ALA A 275 1.65 20.67 15.84
C ALA A 275 1.13 21.93 15.13
N LYS A 276 0.77 21.82 13.84
CA LYS A 276 0.17 22.90 13.07
C LYS A 276 -1.22 23.26 13.56
N LEU A 277 -2.04 22.29 13.95
CA LEU A 277 -3.34 22.52 14.58
C LEU A 277 -3.18 23.32 15.88
N ASN A 278 -2.20 22.98 16.72
CA ASN A 278 -1.88 23.73 17.95
C ASN A 278 -1.52 25.21 17.67
N GLU A 279 -0.86 25.50 16.53
CA GLU A 279 -0.58 26.90 16.12
C GLU A 279 -1.84 27.63 15.67
N ILE A 280 -2.72 26.96 14.88
CA ILE A 280 -3.93 27.56 14.28
C ILE A 280 -5.05 27.73 15.30
N TYR A 281 -5.19 26.74 16.19
CA TYR A 281 -6.23 26.68 17.19
C TYR A 281 -5.71 26.08 18.51
N PRO A 282 -4.95 26.86 19.31
CA PRO A 282 -4.31 26.39 20.56
C PRO A 282 -5.28 25.78 21.58
N GLU A 283 -6.56 26.20 21.53
CA GLU A 283 -7.60 25.82 22.50
C GLU A 283 -8.45 24.64 21.95
N HIS A 284 -7.99 23.94 20.88
CA HIS A 284 -8.73 22.77 20.36
C HIS A 284 -8.82 21.64 21.39
N SER A 285 -9.85 20.81 21.25
CA SER A 285 -10.08 19.61 22.05
C SER A 285 -9.91 18.34 21.20
N VAL A 286 -8.94 18.28 20.28
CA VAL A 286 -8.61 17.03 19.61
C VAL A 286 -7.76 16.20 20.55
N ASP A 287 -8.29 15.06 21.00
CA ASP A 287 -7.70 14.20 22.03
C ASP A 287 -6.98 13.00 21.44
N LEU A 288 -7.47 12.51 20.30
CA LEU A 288 -7.05 11.25 19.71
C LEU A 288 -7.02 11.34 18.18
N VAL A 289 -5.96 10.77 17.60
CA VAL A 289 -5.81 10.56 16.16
C VAL A 289 -5.54 9.08 15.92
N PHE A 290 -6.36 8.45 15.09
CA PHE A 290 -6.01 7.19 14.43
C PHE A 290 -5.35 7.52 13.09
N ALA A 291 -4.05 7.21 12.99
CA ALA A 291 -3.22 7.44 11.81
C ALA A 291 -3.17 6.20 10.90
N GLY A 292 -2.60 6.34 9.69
CA GLY A 292 -2.48 5.26 8.71
C GLY A 292 -1.37 5.50 7.68
N HIS A 293 -1.44 4.83 6.53
CA HIS A 293 -0.66 5.00 5.32
C HIS A 293 0.72 4.33 5.30
N ASN A 294 1.55 4.49 6.32
CA ASN A 294 2.94 3.97 6.29
C ASN A 294 3.12 2.60 6.97
N HIS A 295 2.02 1.95 7.41
CA HIS A 295 1.97 0.57 7.89
C HIS A 295 2.85 0.25 9.10
N VAL A 296 3.21 1.23 9.93
CA VAL A 296 4.08 1.05 11.08
C VAL A 296 3.31 1.13 12.40
N TYR A 297 3.93 0.67 13.47
CA TYR A 297 3.46 0.89 14.82
C TYR A 297 3.61 2.37 15.21
N THR A 298 2.56 2.95 15.78
CA THR A 298 2.61 4.26 16.44
C THR A 298 1.77 4.25 17.70
N ASN A 299 2.33 4.71 18.79
CA ASN A 299 1.64 4.99 20.05
C ASN A 299 2.42 6.07 20.79
N GLY A 300 2.01 7.32 20.65
CA GLY A 300 2.71 8.46 21.24
C GLY A 300 1.87 9.71 21.21
N THR A 301 2.33 10.77 21.88
CA THR A 301 1.61 12.04 21.97
C THR A 301 2.33 13.17 21.25
N THR A 302 1.55 14.11 20.72
CA THR A 302 1.98 15.44 20.30
C THR A 302 1.20 16.47 21.11
N GLY A 303 1.88 17.12 22.06
CA GLY A 303 1.20 17.96 23.05
C GLY A 303 0.25 17.14 23.93
N LYS A 304 -1.05 17.45 23.87
CA LYS A 304 -2.10 16.72 24.60
C LYS A 304 -2.85 15.69 23.75
N THR A 305 -2.54 15.59 22.48
CA THR A 305 -3.22 14.67 21.54
C THR A 305 -2.48 13.34 21.44
N LEU A 306 -3.17 12.23 21.67
CA LEU A 306 -2.65 10.87 21.45
C LEU A 306 -2.73 10.54 19.96
N ILE A 307 -1.68 9.96 19.39
CA ILE A 307 -1.64 9.47 18.00
C ILE A 307 -1.33 7.98 18.02
N VAL A 308 -2.17 7.18 17.40
CA VAL A 308 -2.04 5.72 17.32
C VAL A 308 -2.12 5.23 15.88
N GLN A 309 -1.38 4.15 15.59
CA GLN A 309 -1.44 3.40 14.33
C GLN A 309 -1.09 1.94 14.59
N ALA A 310 -1.83 1.03 14.00
CA ALA A 310 -1.79 -0.40 14.33
C ALA A 310 -1.20 -1.25 13.19
N THR A 311 -0.02 -0.87 12.67
CA THR A 311 0.59 -1.56 11.53
C THR A 311 -0.34 -1.58 10.30
N SER A 312 -0.69 -2.74 9.75
CA SER A 312 -1.60 -2.87 8.61
C SER A 312 -2.18 -4.28 8.50
N GLN A 313 -3.15 -4.47 7.60
CA GLN A 313 -3.70 -5.77 7.20
C GLN A 313 -4.26 -6.59 8.37
N GLY A 314 -4.85 -5.92 9.35
CA GLY A 314 -5.43 -6.59 10.51
C GLY A 314 -4.44 -7.40 11.37
N LYS A 315 -3.13 -7.16 11.21
CA LYS A 315 -2.08 -7.83 12.02
C LYS A 315 -2.03 -7.33 13.46
N ALA A 316 -2.57 -6.15 13.70
CA ALA A 316 -2.76 -5.52 14.99
C ALA A 316 -3.98 -4.60 14.94
N TYR A 317 -4.45 -4.18 16.10
CA TYR A 317 -5.45 -3.12 16.27
C TYR A 317 -5.06 -2.23 17.46
N ALA A 318 -5.55 -0.99 17.47
CA ALA A 318 -5.39 -0.08 18.60
C ALA A 318 -6.60 -0.22 19.54
N ASP A 319 -6.37 -0.51 20.82
CA ASP A 319 -7.35 -0.46 21.91
C ASP A 319 -7.09 0.80 22.71
N VAL A 320 -7.91 1.84 22.48
CA VAL A 320 -7.81 3.14 23.14
C VAL A 320 -8.88 3.25 24.20
N ARG A 321 -8.48 3.65 25.42
CA ARG A 321 -9.38 3.78 26.58
C ARG A 321 -9.33 5.19 27.13
N ALA A 322 -10.52 5.74 27.42
CA ALA A 322 -10.71 7.08 27.97
C ALA A 322 -11.87 7.08 28.97
N VAL A 323 -11.97 8.15 29.75
CA VAL A 323 -13.14 8.47 30.57
C VAL A 323 -13.70 9.80 30.07
N TYR A 324 -14.97 9.77 29.66
CA TYR A 324 -15.70 10.99 29.30
C TYR A 324 -16.38 11.54 30.54
N ASP A 325 -16.24 12.84 30.79
CA ASP A 325 -16.90 13.57 31.87
C ASP A 325 -18.01 14.46 31.30
N THR A 326 -19.26 14.16 31.68
CA THR A 326 -20.43 14.88 31.18
C THR A 326 -20.52 16.33 31.66
N ASP A 327 -19.83 16.71 32.75
CA ASP A 327 -19.85 18.06 33.25
C ASP A 327 -18.99 19.02 32.42
N ILE A 328 -17.88 18.54 31.88
CA ILE A 328 -17.02 19.28 30.95
C ILE A 328 -17.29 19.01 29.49
N ALA A 329 -18.12 18.00 29.19
CA ALA A 329 -18.44 17.51 27.85
C ALA A 329 -17.19 17.15 27.03
N ASP A 330 -16.20 16.49 27.67
CA ASP A 330 -14.88 16.19 27.13
C ASP A 330 -14.30 14.93 27.77
N PHE A 331 -13.20 14.40 27.23
CA PHE A 331 -12.41 13.39 27.92
C PHE A 331 -11.72 14.02 29.14
N LYS A 332 -11.77 13.33 30.26
CA LYS A 332 -11.23 13.80 31.53
C LYS A 332 -9.71 13.96 31.53
N ASP A 333 -9.03 13.05 30.88
CA ASP A 333 -7.58 12.97 30.72
C ASP A 333 -7.24 12.59 29.27
N VAL A 334 -5.98 12.74 28.88
CA VAL A 334 -5.49 12.23 27.58
C VAL A 334 -5.76 10.73 27.50
N PRO A 335 -6.42 10.24 26.42
CA PRO A 335 -6.66 8.81 26.23
C PRO A 335 -5.37 7.98 26.31
N THR A 336 -5.51 6.73 26.72
CA THR A 336 -4.40 5.77 26.73
C THR A 336 -4.63 4.67 25.72
N ALA A 337 -3.58 4.13 25.12
CA ALA A 337 -3.70 3.09 24.09
C ALA A 337 -2.78 1.91 24.33
N LYS A 338 -3.24 0.76 23.86
CA LYS A 338 -2.42 -0.43 23.59
C LYS A 338 -2.57 -0.80 22.13
N ILE A 339 -1.46 -1.05 21.44
CA ILE A 339 -1.49 -1.67 20.12
C ILE A 339 -1.31 -3.16 20.34
N ILE A 340 -2.32 -3.94 19.97
CA ILE A 340 -2.41 -5.35 20.28
C ILE A 340 -2.22 -6.17 19.00
N ALA A 341 -1.21 -7.05 18.98
CA ALA A 341 -0.97 -7.95 17.87
C ALA A 341 -2.00 -9.07 17.83
N VAL A 342 -2.50 -9.40 16.66
CA VAL A 342 -3.46 -10.50 16.41
C VAL A 342 -2.66 -11.79 16.25
N ALA A 343 -2.23 -12.37 17.38
CA ALA A 343 -1.36 -13.53 17.43
C ALA A 343 -2.12 -14.84 17.13
N PRO A 344 -1.57 -15.75 16.32
CA PRO A 344 -2.21 -17.04 16.02
C PRO A 344 -2.28 -17.96 17.24
N GLY A 345 -3.33 -18.77 17.31
CA GLY A 345 -3.46 -19.87 18.28
C GLY A 345 -3.83 -19.46 19.70
N GLN A 346 -4.07 -18.20 19.99
CA GLN A 346 -4.50 -17.72 21.32
C GLN A 346 -6.02 -17.55 21.43
N LYS A 347 -6.68 -17.27 20.32
CA LYS A 347 -8.14 -17.08 20.25
C LYS A 347 -8.73 -18.00 19.19
N THR A 348 -10.03 -18.29 19.32
CA THR A 348 -10.78 -19.00 18.29
C THR A 348 -11.29 -17.97 17.28
N PRO A 349 -10.95 -18.09 15.99
CA PRO A 349 -11.45 -17.18 14.97
C PRO A 349 -12.98 -17.09 14.94
N SER A 350 -13.51 -15.93 14.65
CA SER A 350 -14.95 -15.68 14.48
C SER A 350 -15.52 -16.55 13.33
N PRO A 351 -16.47 -17.45 13.62
CA PRO A 351 -17.03 -18.32 12.58
C PRO A 351 -17.86 -17.56 11.53
N GLU A 352 -18.44 -16.44 11.89
CA GLU A 352 -19.24 -15.62 10.97
C GLU A 352 -18.34 -14.92 9.96
N ILE A 353 -17.22 -14.34 10.40
CA ILE A 353 -16.22 -13.74 9.53
C ILE A 353 -15.55 -14.83 8.67
N GLN A 354 -15.22 -15.98 9.26
CA GLN A 354 -14.60 -17.09 8.52
C GLN A 354 -15.50 -17.58 7.38
N ALA A 355 -16.81 -17.59 7.57
CA ALA A 355 -17.74 -17.99 6.52
C ALA A 355 -17.72 -17.03 5.30
N ILE A 356 -17.59 -15.72 5.52
CA ILE A 356 -17.43 -14.72 4.45
C ILE A 356 -16.12 -14.96 3.69
N VAL A 357 -15.03 -15.20 4.42
CA VAL A 357 -13.70 -15.49 3.84
C VAL A 357 -13.74 -16.78 2.99
N ASP A 358 -14.36 -17.84 3.51
CA ASP A 358 -14.48 -19.12 2.83
C ASP A 358 -15.34 -19.03 1.54
N GLU A 359 -16.42 -18.22 1.57
CA GLU A 359 -17.23 -17.91 0.40
C GLU A 359 -16.39 -17.22 -0.67
N ALA A 360 -15.71 -16.14 -0.31
CA ALA A 360 -14.86 -15.37 -1.23
C ALA A 360 -13.76 -16.25 -1.84
N ASN A 361 -13.04 -17.03 -1.02
CA ASN A 361 -12.02 -17.98 -1.46
C ASN A 361 -12.59 -19.02 -2.45
N THR A 362 -13.78 -19.53 -2.18
CA THR A 362 -14.43 -20.53 -3.04
C THR A 362 -14.76 -19.94 -4.42
N ILE A 363 -15.23 -18.71 -4.46
CA ILE A 363 -15.61 -18.03 -5.71
C ILE A 363 -14.38 -17.77 -6.57
N VAL A 364 -13.32 -17.21 -6.00
CA VAL A 364 -12.11 -16.82 -6.75
C VAL A 364 -11.17 -17.98 -7.09
N LYS A 365 -11.39 -19.14 -6.46
CA LYS A 365 -10.49 -20.31 -6.53
C LYS A 365 -10.13 -20.74 -7.94
N LYS A 366 -11.10 -20.75 -8.87
CA LYS A 366 -10.88 -21.17 -10.26
C LYS A 366 -9.86 -20.28 -10.99
N VAL A 367 -9.78 -19.04 -10.62
CA VAL A 367 -8.83 -18.07 -11.19
C VAL A 367 -7.51 -18.15 -10.46
N THR A 368 -7.53 -18.07 -9.15
CA THR A 368 -6.33 -17.93 -8.32
C THR A 368 -5.46 -19.17 -8.26
N GLU A 369 -6.04 -20.37 -8.33
CA GLU A 369 -5.29 -21.64 -8.32
C GLU A 369 -4.79 -22.07 -9.70
N GLN A 370 -5.09 -21.32 -10.77
CA GLN A 370 -4.58 -21.64 -12.07
C GLN A 370 -3.04 -21.61 -12.07
N LYS A 371 -2.42 -22.75 -12.37
CA LYS A 371 -0.97 -22.83 -12.56
C LYS A 371 -0.54 -22.00 -13.76
N ILE A 372 0.42 -21.09 -13.56
CA ILE A 372 1.00 -20.25 -14.60
C ILE A 372 2.50 -20.48 -14.79
N GLY A 373 3.14 -21.22 -13.89
CA GLY A 373 4.56 -21.49 -14.01
C GLY A 373 5.07 -22.49 -12.98
N THR A 374 6.34 -22.88 -13.16
CA THR A 374 7.09 -23.74 -12.22
C THR A 374 8.36 -23.03 -11.78
N ALA A 375 8.54 -22.84 -10.49
CA ALA A 375 9.76 -22.26 -9.94
C ALA A 375 10.92 -23.27 -9.93
N SER A 376 12.15 -22.79 -10.02
CA SER A 376 13.36 -23.62 -9.97
C SER A 376 13.62 -24.22 -8.59
N GLN A 377 13.02 -23.64 -7.55
CA GLN A 377 13.11 -24.09 -6.15
C GLN A 377 11.73 -23.90 -5.48
N ALA A 378 11.34 -24.78 -4.61
CA ALA A 378 10.10 -24.70 -3.83
C ALA A 378 10.26 -23.72 -2.65
N THR A 379 10.66 -22.49 -2.96
CA THR A 379 10.83 -21.40 -2.01
C THR A 379 10.32 -20.11 -2.64
N ASP A 380 9.66 -19.28 -1.85
CA ASP A 380 9.15 -17.97 -2.29
C ASP A 380 10.28 -17.10 -2.86
N ILE A 381 9.96 -16.31 -3.89
CA ILE A 381 10.87 -15.29 -4.42
C ILE A 381 10.56 -14.00 -3.68
N SER A 382 11.53 -13.55 -2.85
CA SER A 382 11.28 -12.49 -1.87
C SER A 382 11.24 -11.09 -2.47
N ARG A 383 10.34 -10.24 -1.92
CA ARG A 383 10.33 -8.80 -2.11
C ARG A 383 11.27 -8.05 -1.17
N GLU A 384 11.79 -8.71 -0.14
CA GLU A 384 12.74 -8.07 0.77
C GLU A 384 13.95 -7.53 0.00
N VAL A 385 14.33 -6.30 0.30
CA VAL A 385 15.44 -5.63 -0.36
C VAL A 385 16.75 -5.86 0.39
N ASN A 386 17.85 -5.90 -0.36
CA ASN A 386 19.19 -5.85 0.22
C ASN A 386 19.54 -4.43 0.71
N GLU A 387 20.78 -4.24 1.16
CA GLU A 387 21.29 -2.93 1.60
C GLU A 387 21.28 -1.84 0.52
N PHE A 388 21.20 -2.23 -0.77
CA PHE A 388 21.15 -1.32 -1.92
C PHE A 388 19.72 -1.13 -2.46
N LYS A 389 18.71 -1.54 -1.72
CA LYS A 389 17.28 -1.45 -2.11
C LYS A 389 16.95 -2.24 -3.40
N GLU A 390 17.60 -3.36 -3.65
CA GLU A 390 17.32 -4.30 -4.73
C GLU A 390 16.65 -5.56 -4.19
N SER A 391 15.59 -6.06 -4.82
CA SER A 391 14.86 -7.29 -4.43
C SER A 391 14.84 -8.31 -5.56
N ALA A 392 14.77 -9.60 -5.20
CA ALA A 392 14.68 -10.69 -6.16
C ALA A 392 13.40 -10.61 -6.99
N VAL A 393 12.24 -10.42 -6.33
CA VAL A 393 10.96 -10.29 -7.05
C VAL A 393 10.90 -9.02 -7.89
N GLY A 394 11.51 -7.92 -7.44
CA GLY A 394 11.63 -6.67 -8.22
C GLY A 394 12.41 -6.87 -9.51
N ASN A 395 13.50 -7.64 -9.44
CA ASN A 395 14.26 -8.04 -10.62
C ASN A 395 13.43 -8.90 -11.59
N LEU A 396 12.60 -9.82 -11.07
CA LEU A 396 11.73 -10.66 -11.88
C LEU A 396 10.62 -9.85 -12.58
N VAL A 397 9.94 -8.98 -11.85
CA VAL A 397 8.88 -8.10 -12.36
C VAL A 397 9.40 -7.22 -13.49
N THR A 398 10.50 -6.49 -13.25
CA THR A 398 11.06 -5.61 -14.29
C THR A 398 11.64 -6.37 -15.48
N SER A 399 12.14 -7.59 -15.28
CA SER A 399 12.56 -8.46 -16.38
C SER A 399 11.35 -8.92 -17.21
N ALA A 400 10.20 -9.20 -16.57
CA ALA A 400 8.95 -9.51 -17.24
C ALA A 400 8.46 -8.34 -18.11
N GLN A 401 8.41 -7.14 -17.54
CA GLN A 401 8.01 -5.91 -18.23
C GLN A 401 8.87 -5.65 -19.47
N LEU A 402 10.19 -5.76 -19.34
CA LEU A 402 11.14 -5.58 -20.43
C LEU A 402 10.96 -6.64 -21.53
N ALA A 403 10.79 -7.92 -21.13
CA ALA A 403 10.66 -9.03 -22.07
C ALA A 403 9.34 -8.95 -22.87
N ILE A 404 8.21 -8.68 -22.19
CA ILE A 404 6.90 -8.58 -22.84
C ILE A 404 6.78 -7.34 -23.72
N ALA A 405 7.38 -6.21 -23.32
CA ALA A 405 7.42 -5.02 -24.19
C ALA A 405 8.17 -5.32 -25.50
N LYS A 406 9.31 -6.02 -25.44
CA LYS A 406 10.03 -6.48 -26.63
C LYS A 406 9.19 -7.46 -27.47
N LYS A 407 8.50 -8.39 -26.83
CA LYS A 407 7.57 -9.33 -27.48
C LYS A 407 6.41 -8.61 -28.19
N SER A 408 5.93 -7.51 -27.61
CA SER A 408 4.89 -6.64 -28.18
C SER A 408 5.38 -5.76 -29.34
N GLY A 409 6.66 -5.86 -29.73
CA GLY A 409 7.23 -5.21 -30.91
C GLY A 409 7.89 -3.86 -30.62
N TYR A 410 8.06 -3.46 -29.36
CA TYR A 410 8.78 -2.26 -29.00
C TYR A 410 10.28 -2.56 -28.82
N ASP A 411 11.12 -1.67 -29.36
CA ASP A 411 12.58 -1.69 -29.11
C ASP A 411 12.87 -0.91 -27.83
N VAL A 412 12.88 -1.61 -26.71
CA VAL A 412 13.06 -1.04 -25.38
C VAL A 412 14.40 -1.39 -24.77
N ASP A 413 15.06 -0.41 -24.18
CA ASP A 413 16.35 -0.55 -23.51
C ASP A 413 16.18 -1.05 -22.07
N PHE A 414 15.19 -0.47 -21.32
CA PHE A 414 15.03 -0.64 -19.88
C PHE A 414 13.58 -0.86 -19.48
N ALA A 415 13.39 -1.44 -18.30
CA ALA A 415 12.14 -1.37 -17.56
C ALA A 415 12.42 -0.86 -16.14
N MET A 416 11.53 -0.02 -15.61
CA MET A 416 11.60 0.49 -14.24
C MET A 416 10.21 0.45 -13.62
N THR A 417 10.12 0.06 -12.33
CA THR A 417 8.90 0.11 -11.54
C THR A 417 9.20 0.61 -10.13
N ASN A 418 8.26 1.33 -9.53
CA ASN A 418 8.39 1.76 -8.15
C ASN A 418 8.26 0.58 -7.18
N ASN A 419 8.92 0.68 -6.05
CA ASN A 419 8.86 -0.38 -5.04
C ASN A 419 7.46 -0.54 -4.45
N GLY A 420 6.69 0.55 -4.35
CA GLY A 420 5.29 0.55 -3.91
C GLY A 420 4.38 -0.33 -4.78
N GLY A 421 4.69 -0.46 -6.08
CA GLY A 421 3.98 -1.32 -7.02
C GLY A 421 4.21 -2.84 -6.83
N ILE A 422 5.08 -3.25 -5.88
CA ILE A 422 5.40 -4.65 -5.58
C ILE A 422 4.92 -4.97 -4.16
N ARG A 423 3.79 -5.66 -4.01
CA ARG A 423 3.07 -5.77 -2.73
C ARG A 423 3.38 -7.04 -1.93
N ALA A 424 3.82 -8.12 -2.55
CA ALA A 424 4.06 -9.41 -1.89
C ALA A 424 5.30 -10.13 -2.42
N ASP A 425 5.75 -11.16 -1.69
CA ASP A 425 6.63 -12.19 -2.22
C ASP A 425 5.87 -13.00 -3.28
N LEU A 426 6.55 -13.45 -4.34
CA LEU A 426 5.94 -14.42 -5.24
C LEU A 426 5.92 -15.78 -4.56
N LYS A 427 4.74 -16.21 -4.13
CA LYS A 427 4.53 -17.48 -3.43
C LYS A 427 4.75 -18.66 -4.36
N VAL A 428 5.47 -19.67 -3.86
CA VAL A 428 5.77 -20.92 -4.56
C VAL A 428 5.26 -22.08 -3.71
N GLN A 429 4.43 -22.94 -4.32
CA GLN A 429 3.92 -24.14 -3.63
C GLN A 429 5.03 -25.18 -3.41
N GLU A 430 4.81 -26.15 -2.53
CA GLU A 430 5.79 -27.20 -2.17
C GLU A 430 6.25 -28.03 -3.38
N ASP A 431 5.41 -28.16 -4.42
CA ASP A 431 5.74 -28.86 -5.67
C ASP A 431 6.43 -27.95 -6.71
N GLY A 432 6.71 -26.70 -6.36
CA GLY A 432 7.28 -25.68 -7.24
C GLY A 432 6.27 -24.92 -8.07
N THR A 433 4.97 -25.19 -7.94
CA THR A 433 3.91 -24.50 -8.71
C THR A 433 3.84 -23.03 -8.32
N VAL A 434 3.76 -22.15 -9.32
CA VAL A 434 3.40 -20.74 -9.21
C VAL A 434 2.01 -20.55 -9.83
N THR A 435 1.10 -19.95 -9.08
CA THR A 435 -0.28 -19.73 -9.49
C THR A 435 -0.55 -18.31 -9.95
N TRP A 436 -1.67 -18.11 -10.65
CA TRP A 436 -2.16 -16.80 -11.06
C TRP A 436 -2.32 -15.86 -9.86
N GLY A 437 -2.95 -16.34 -8.78
CA GLY A 437 -3.15 -15.56 -7.56
C GLY A 437 -1.85 -15.15 -6.88
N ALA A 438 -0.80 -15.99 -6.96
CA ALA A 438 0.51 -15.63 -6.45
C ALA A 438 1.14 -14.48 -7.23
N ALA A 439 0.97 -14.44 -8.56
CA ALA A 439 1.47 -13.34 -9.39
C ALA A 439 0.66 -12.06 -9.18
N GLN A 440 -0.66 -12.15 -9.09
CA GLN A 440 -1.54 -11.01 -8.82
C GLN A 440 -1.22 -10.36 -7.46
N ALA A 441 -0.94 -11.15 -6.43
CA ALA A 441 -0.56 -10.63 -5.11
C ALA A 441 0.76 -9.81 -5.15
N VAL A 442 1.64 -10.07 -6.12
CA VAL A 442 2.87 -9.28 -6.31
C VAL A 442 2.56 -7.91 -6.91
N GLN A 443 1.71 -7.85 -7.93
CA GLN A 443 1.30 -6.62 -8.64
C GLN A 443 -0.23 -6.56 -8.74
N PRO A 444 -0.94 -6.09 -7.70
CA PRO A 444 -2.40 -6.17 -7.66
C PRO A 444 -3.13 -5.01 -8.36
N PHE A 445 -2.44 -3.93 -8.72
CA PHE A 445 -3.08 -2.68 -9.14
C PHE A 445 -3.61 -2.67 -10.59
N GLY A 446 -3.07 -3.48 -11.48
CA GLY A 446 -3.43 -3.45 -12.90
C GLY A 446 -2.99 -2.15 -13.62
N ASN A 447 -1.90 -1.52 -13.19
CA ASN A 447 -1.35 -0.33 -13.84
C ASN A 447 -1.00 -0.59 -15.30
N ILE A 448 -1.40 0.30 -16.20
CA ILE A 448 -1.06 0.19 -17.62
C ILE A 448 0.44 0.46 -17.80
N LEU A 449 1.14 -0.47 -18.44
CA LEU A 449 2.55 -0.26 -18.75
C LEU A 449 2.71 0.65 -19.97
N GLN A 450 3.39 1.78 -19.74
CA GLN A 450 3.67 2.80 -20.74
C GLN A 450 5.06 2.59 -21.34
N VAL A 451 5.16 2.71 -22.67
CA VAL A 451 6.44 2.73 -23.37
C VAL A 451 6.79 4.18 -23.68
N VAL A 452 7.88 4.66 -23.12
CA VAL A 452 8.27 6.08 -23.16
C VAL A 452 9.68 6.28 -23.66
N GLN A 453 9.99 7.47 -24.16
CA GLN A 453 11.35 7.91 -24.50
C GLN A 453 11.81 8.98 -23.53
N MET A 454 13.06 8.83 -23.06
CA MET A 454 13.74 9.77 -22.17
C MET A 454 15.19 9.96 -22.61
N THR A 455 15.75 11.15 -22.38
CA THR A 455 17.20 11.37 -22.54
C THR A 455 17.96 10.70 -21.41
N GLY A 456 19.25 10.42 -21.64
CA GLY A 456 20.13 9.90 -20.58
C GLY A 456 20.18 10.84 -19.36
N GLU A 457 20.13 12.17 -19.56
CA GLU A 457 20.05 13.15 -18.47
C GLU A 457 18.79 12.97 -17.61
N GLN A 458 17.63 12.79 -18.26
CA GLN A 458 16.37 12.49 -17.55
C GLN A 458 16.43 11.15 -16.80
N ILE A 459 17.11 10.13 -17.37
CA ILE A 459 17.32 8.85 -16.70
C ILE A 459 18.19 9.03 -15.45
N TYR A 460 19.30 9.77 -15.54
CA TYR A 460 20.12 10.11 -14.37
C TYR A 460 19.32 10.85 -13.30
N THR A 461 18.44 11.74 -13.73
CA THR A 461 17.53 12.47 -12.82
C THR A 461 16.58 11.50 -12.11
N ALA A 462 15.93 10.58 -12.85
CA ALA A 462 15.06 9.57 -12.25
C ALA A 462 15.81 8.67 -11.25
N LEU A 463 17.03 8.25 -11.58
CA LEU A 463 17.85 7.47 -10.68
C LEU A 463 18.26 8.25 -9.42
N ASN A 464 18.46 9.56 -9.50
CA ASN A 464 18.78 10.41 -8.35
C ASN A 464 17.55 10.71 -7.49
N GLN A 465 16.35 10.82 -8.06
CA GLN A 465 15.11 11.02 -7.29
C GLN A 465 14.83 9.87 -6.29
N GLN A 466 15.44 8.69 -6.44
CA GLN A 466 15.40 7.64 -5.43
C GLN A 466 16.04 8.04 -4.09
N TYR A 467 16.95 9.02 -4.11
CA TYR A 467 17.71 9.46 -2.95
C TYR A 467 17.19 10.77 -2.36
N ASP A 468 16.10 11.29 -2.92
CA ASP A 468 15.34 12.36 -2.31
C ASP A 468 14.55 11.80 -1.12
N GLU A 469 14.20 12.61 -0.16
CA GLU A 469 13.41 12.22 1.02
C GLU A 469 13.99 11.01 1.81
N GLY A 470 15.31 10.89 1.88
CA GLY A 470 15.96 9.84 2.66
C GLY A 470 15.73 8.42 2.16
N GLU A 471 15.62 8.21 0.85
CA GLU A 471 15.32 6.92 0.20
C GLU A 471 13.94 6.34 0.55
N LYS A 472 12.95 7.19 0.81
CA LYS A 472 11.56 6.81 1.07
C LYS A 472 11.00 5.99 -0.08
N TYR A 473 11.25 6.44 -1.30
CA TYR A 473 10.82 5.78 -2.53
C TYR A 473 12.01 5.36 -3.38
N PHE A 474 11.91 4.19 -4.01
CA PHE A 474 12.98 3.68 -4.86
C PHE A 474 12.45 2.80 -5.99
N LEU A 475 13.26 2.67 -7.05
CA LEU A 475 12.92 1.91 -8.24
C LEU A 475 13.52 0.51 -8.20
N GLN A 476 12.81 -0.47 -8.73
CA GLN A 476 13.37 -1.70 -9.26
C GLN A 476 13.54 -1.54 -10.78
N MET A 477 14.53 -2.21 -11.37
CA MET A 477 14.86 -1.96 -12.77
C MET A 477 15.42 -3.19 -13.49
N SER A 478 15.32 -3.23 -14.83
CA SER A 478 15.94 -4.22 -15.69
C SER A 478 16.51 -3.58 -16.96
N GLY A 479 17.57 -4.17 -17.51
CA GLY A 479 18.29 -3.63 -18.67
C GLY A 479 19.32 -2.54 -18.34
N ILE A 480 19.27 -2.00 -17.13
CA ILE A 480 20.16 -0.93 -16.65
C ILE A 480 20.76 -1.30 -15.29
N LYS A 481 21.98 -0.85 -15.06
CA LYS A 481 22.68 -0.89 -13.77
C LYS A 481 23.39 0.42 -13.54
N TYR A 482 23.61 0.81 -12.28
CA TYR A 482 24.26 2.07 -11.97
C TYR A 482 25.14 2.00 -10.73
N ILE A 483 26.07 2.96 -10.65
CA ILE A 483 26.98 3.19 -9.52
C ILE A 483 26.59 4.51 -8.87
N TYR A 484 26.52 4.52 -7.54
CA TYR A 484 26.23 5.70 -6.75
C TYR A 484 27.21 5.84 -5.58
N THR A 485 27.37 7.05 -5.08
CA THR A 485 28.26 7.41 -3.98
C THR A 485 27.56 8.42 -3.07
N LYS A 486 28.20 8.80 -1.96
CA LYS A 486 27.70 9.88 -1.12
C LYS A 486 27.55 11.17 -1.92
N ALA A 487 26.50 11.94 -1.65
CA ALA A 487 26.30 13.26 -2.23
C ALA A 487 27.47 14.20 -1.84
N ASP A 488 27.68 15.26 -2.61
CA ASP A 488 28.76 16.22 -2.31
C ASP A 488 28.56 16.95 -0.96
N ASN A 489 27.30 17.15 -0.58
CA ASN A 489 26.89 17.68 0.72
C ASN A 489 25.75 16.81 1.24
N PRO A 490 26.03 15.61 1.78
CA PRO A 490 25.01 14.66 2.16
C PRO A 490 24.19 15.18 3.33
N THR A 491 22.86 15.06 3.23
CA THR A 491 21.89 15.29 4.29
C THR A 491 21.13 14.00 4.56
N GLU A 492 20.29 13.96 5.59
CA GLU A 492 19.38 12.84 5.81
C GLU A 492 18.38 12.70 4.64
N GLU A 493 17.95 13.81 4.05
CA GLU A 493 17.03 13.85 2.93
C GLU A 493 17.68 13.50 1.60
N ASN A 494 18.96 13.86 1.40
CA ASN A 494 19.70 13.62 0.15
C ASN A 494 21.10 13.01 0.44
N PRO A 495 21.17 11.73 0.83
CA PRO A 495 22.42 11.10 1.26
C PRO A 495 23.37 10.74 0.11
N TYR A 496 22.84 10.49 -1.10
CA TYR A 496 23.59 9.89 -2.20
C TYR A 496 23.39 10.62 -3.53
N LYS A 497 24.27 10.31 -4.49
CA LYS A 497 24.17 10.71 -5.90
C LYS A 497 24.62 9.59 -6.84
N VAL A 498 23.96 9.46 -7.97
CA VAL A 498 24.34 8.56 -9.06
C VAL A 498 25.50 9.16 -9.83
N VAL A 499 26.55 8.37 -10.05
CA VAL A 499 27.76 8.84 -10.75
C VAL A 499 27.89 8.24 -12.14
N LYS A 500 27.44 7.00 -12.35
CA LYS A 500 27.47 6.31 -13.66
C LYS A 500 26.30 5.34 -13.78
N ALA A 501 25.74 5.29 -14.97
CA ALA A 501 24.74 4.30 -15.34
C ALA A 501 25.16 3.60 -16.65
N PHE A 502 24.80 2.31 -16.78
CA PHE A 502 25.21 1.46 -17.89
C PHE A 502 24.03 0.60 -18.33
N LYS A 503 23.97 0.28 -19.63
CA LYS A 503 23.17 -0.84 -20.12
C LYS A 503 23.70 -2.16 -19.55
N GLU A 504 22.93 -3.22 -19.66
CA GLU A 504 23.32 -4.54 -19.14
C GLU A 504 24.60 -5.08 -19.81
N ASP A 505 24.83 -4.74 -21.08
CA ASP A 505 26.05 -5.09 -21.83
C ASP A 505 27.30 -4.29 -21.42
N GLY A 506 27.17 -3.33 -20.51
CA GLY A 506 28.23 -2.47 -20.02
C GLY A 506 28.42 -1.16 -20.79
N THR A 507 27.58 -0.88 -21.80
CA THR A 507 27.60 0.41 -22.50
C THR A 507 27.11 1.54 -21.57
N GLU A 508 27.90 2.61 -21.44
CA GLU A 508 27.54 3.75 -20.58
C GLU A 508 26.34 4.52 -21.12
N ILE A 509 25.44 4.95 -20.25
CA ILE A 509 24.31 5.84 -20.58
C ILE A 509 24.84 7.25 -20.84
N VAL A 510 24.65 7.73 -22.06
CA VAL A 510 25.08 9.06 -22.50
C VAL A 510 23.98 10.07 -22.23
N PRO A 511 24.22 11.17 -21.49
CA PRO A 511 23.17 12.14 -21.11
C PRO A 511 22.37 12.70 -22.28
N THR A 512 22.99 12.91 -23.44
CA THR A 512 22.37 13.51 -24.63
C THR A 512 21.68 12.53 -25.58
N GLU A 513 21.87 11.23 -25.38
CA GLU A 513 21.19 10.20 -26.17
C GLU A 513 19.79 9.89 -25.62
N THR A 514 18.93 9.37 -26.49
CA THR A 514 17.56 9.00 -26.16
C THR A 514 17.46 7.49 -26.01
N TYR A 515 16.76 7.05 -24.97
CA TYR A 515 16.51 5.66 -24.63
C TYR A 515 15.03 5.41 -24.53
N THR A 516 14.62 4.17 -24.76
CA THR A 516 13.23 3.74 -24.66
C THR A 516 13.03 2.88 -23.41
N LEU A 517 12.05 3.23 -22.59
CA LEU A 517 11.77 2.59 -21.31
C LEU A 517 10.34 2.07 -21.25
N VAL A 518 10.14 1.03 -20.43
CA VAL A 518 8.81 0.63 -19.93
C VAL A 518 8.70 1.04 -18.48
N ILE A 519 7.65 1.77 -18.16
CA ILE A 519 7.26 2.17 -16.81
C ILE A 519 5.76 1.99 -16.65
N ASN A 520 5.24 1.93 -15.42
CA ASN A 520 3.80 1.94 -15.20
C ASN A 520 3.22 3.37 -15.35
N ASP A 521 1.93 3.49 -15.57
CA ASP A 521 1.24 4.78 -15.74
C ASP A 521 1.25 5.62 -14.45
N PHE A 522 1.34 5.00 -13.29
CA PHE A 522 1.56 5.69 -12.02
C PHE A 522 2.89 6.47 -12.01
N LEU A 523 4.00 5.84 -12.38
CA LEU A 523 5.29 6.51 -12.54
C LEU A 523 5.26 7.56 -13.66
N PHE A 524 4.59 7.27 -14.79
CA PHE A 524 4.43 8.24 -15.88
C PHE A 524 3.66 9.48 -15.41
N GLY A 525 2.73 9.34 -14.48
CA GLY A 525 2.06 10.43 -13.76
C GLY A 525 2.95 11.16 -12.74
N GLY A 526 4.17 10.69 -12.49
CA GLY A 526 5.12 11.24 -11.50
C GLY A 526 4.87 10.76 -10.08
N GLY A 527 4.24 9.59 -9.93
CA GLY A 527 3.98 8.97 -8.64
C GLY A 527 5.25 8.66 -7.83
N ASP A 528 5.11 8.52 -6.51
CA ASP A 528 6.22 8.30 -5.58
C ASP A 528 7.33 9.38 -5.67
N GLY A 529 6.97 10.63 -6.01
CA GLY A 529 7.92 11.73 -6.15
C GLY A 529 8.80 11.72 -7.41
N PHE A 530 8.66 10.71 -8.30
CA PHE A 530 9.44 10.60 -9.54
C PHE A 530 8.94 11.57 -10.62
N SER A 531 8.95 12.87 -10.32
CA SER A 531 8.37 13.93 -11.16
C SER A 531 8.96 14.00 -12.57
N ILE A 532 10.20 13.55 -12.77
CA ILE A 532 10.87 13.58 -14.07
C ILE A 532 10.17 12.70 -15.13
N PHE A 533 9.48 11.63 -14.73
CA PHE A 533 8.75 10.80 -15.68
C PHE A 533 7.58 11.53 -16.36
N LYS A 534 7.06 12.64 -15.79
CA LYS A 534 6.06 13.52 -16.44
C LYS A 534 6.60 14.17 -17.73
N GLU A 535 7.92 14.30 -17.85
CA GLU A 535 8.58 14.87 -19.04
C GLU A 535 8.86 13.83 -20.11
N ALA A 536 8.64 12.54 -19.81
CA ALA A 536 8.89 11.47 -20.75
C ALA A 536 7.93 11.53 -21.94
N LYS A 537 8.43 11.24 -23.13
CA LYS A 537 7.61 11.20 -24.34
C LYS A 537 6.96 9.83 -24.49
N LEU A 538 5.64 9.78 -24.34
CA LEU A 538 4.86 8.55 -24.58
C LEU A 538 4.94 8.15 -26.05
N ILE A 539 5.27 6.85 -26.32
CA ILE A 539 5.28 6.25 -27.65
C ILE A 539 4.30 5.09 -27.81
N GLY A 540 3.84 4.51 -26.72
CA GLY A 540 2.86 3.44 -26.73
C GLY A 540 2.54 2.94 -25.35
N ALA A 541 1.67 1.95 -25.29
CA ALA A 541 1.32 1.23 -24.08
C ALA A 541 1.21 -0.27 -24.39
N ILE A 542 1.37 -1.09 -23.37
CA ILE A 542 1.11 -2.53 -23.40
C ILE A 542 0.08 -2.89 -22.34
N ASN A 543 -0.16 -4.17 -22.13
CA ASN A 543 -1.14 -4.65 -21.14
C ASN A 543 -0.82 -4.20 -19.71
N PRO A 544 -1.78 -4.27 -18.78
CA PRO A 544 -1.57 -4.04 -17.37
C PRO A 544 -0.41 -4.86 -16.78
N ASP A 545 0.25 -4.33 -15.78
CA ASP A 545 1.43 -4.92 -15.13
C ASP A 545 1.18 -6.34 -14.59
N THR A 546 0.01 -6.59 -13.99
CA THR A 546 -0.42 -7.92 -13.55
C THR A 546 -0.47 -8.90 -14.72
N GLU A 547 -1.11 -8.51 -15.83
CA GLU A 547 -1.24 -9.36 -17.01
C GLU A 547 0.11 -9.65 -17.66
N VAL A 548 0.96 -8.63 -17.78
CA VAL A 548 2.32 -8.76 -18.31
C VAL A 548 3.16 -9.70 -17.44
N PHE A 549 3.03 -9.63 -16.15
CA PHE A 549 3.73 -10.53 -15.25
C PHE A 549 3.25 -11.98 -15.38
N VAL A 550 1.93 -12.20 -15.40
CA VAL A 550 1.31 -13.51 -15.63
C VAL A 550 1.70 -14.07 -17.01
N GLU A 551 1.66 -13.26 -18.08
CA GLU A 551 2.06 -13.66 -19.43
C GLU A 551 3.51 -14.13 -19.47
N TYR A 552 4.44 -13.36 -18.86
CA TYR A 552 5.85 -13.73 -18.83
C TYR A 552 6.10 -15.06 -18.11
N LEU A 553 5.50 -15.26 -16.93
CA LEU A 553 5.63 -16.51 -16.19
C LEU A 553 5.05 -17.70 -16.95
N THR A 554 3.92 -17.49 -17.62
CA THR A 554 3.28 -18.49 -18.49
C THR A 554 4.12 -18.82 -19.72
N ASP A 555 4.80 -17.84 -20.30
CA ASP A 555 5.70 -18.04 -21.44
C ASP A 555 6.95 -18.85 -21.04
N LEU A 556 7.50 -18.64 -19.84
CA LEU A 556 8.57 -19.47 -19.29
C LEU A 556 8.11 -20.94 -19.18
N GLU A 557 6.93 -21.19 -18.60
CA GLU A 557 6.35 -22.54 -18.46
C GLU A 557 6.16 -23.21 -19.83
N LYS A 558 5.60 -22.50 -20.81
CA LYS A 558 5.42 -22.99 -22.19
C LYS A 558 6.75 -23.32 -22.88
N ALA A 559 7.80 -22.58 -22.56
CA ALA A 559 9.16 -22.80 -23.06
C ALA A 559 9.90 -23.92 -22.31
N GLY A 560 9.29 -24.53 -21.29
CA GLY A 560 9.93 -25.52 -20.42
C GLY A 560 11.02 -24.95 -19.54
N GLN A 561 10.97 -23.63 -19.27
CA GLN A 561 11.90 -22.93 -18.40
C GLN A 561 11.29 -22.74 -17.02
N THR A 562 12.13 -22.77 -15.98
CA THR A 562 11.68 -22.54 -14.61
C THR A 562 11.83 -21.07 -14.22
N ILE A 563 10.90 -20.61 -13.39
CA ILE A 563 10.93 -19.27 -12.78
C ILE A 563 12.05 -19.24 -11.75
N SER A 564 12.94 -18.27 -11.87
CA SER A 564 13.97 -18.00 -10.87
C SER A 564 14.33 -16.52 -10.89
N ALA A 565 14.64 -15.97 -9.72
CA ALA A 565 15.18 -14.62 -9.62
C ALA A 565 16.10 -14.51 -8.41
N THR A 566 17.13 -13.69 -8.55
CA THR A 566 18.09 -13.38 -7.51
C THR A 566 18.45 -11.91 -7.57
N ILE A 567 19.09 -11.42 -6.53
CA ILE A 567 19.74 -10.11 -6.53
C ILE A 567 20.95 -10.20 -7.44
N THR A 568 21.07 -9.29 -8.40
CA THR A 568 22.09 -9.32 -9.47
C THR A 568 23.10 -8.16 -9.41
N GLY A 569 22.92 -7.23 -8.44
CA GLY A 569 23.81 -6.07 -8.28
C GLY A 569 23.55 -4.97 -9.32
N ARG A 570 22.30 -4.69 -9.61
CA ARG A 570 21.88 -3.60 -10.52
C ARG A 570 22.16 -2.22 -9.93
N LYS A 571 22.33 -2.15 -8.62
CA LYS A 571 22.68 -0.96 -7.83
C LYS A 571 23.98 -1.23 -7.08
N ALA A 572 24.99 -0.38 -7.25
CA ALA A 572 26.30 -0.55 -6.62
C ALA A 572 26.73 0.74 -5.91
N PHE A 573 26.95 0.66 -4.61
CA PHE A 573 27.52 1.76 -3.82
C PHE A 573 29.04 1.71 -3.85
N VAL A 574 29.69 2.88 -3.99
CA VAL A 574 31.13 3.06 -3.82
C VAL A 574 31.37 4.25 -2.88
N GLU A 575 32.33 4.12 -1.96
CA GLU A 575 32.66 5.21 -1.02
C GLU A 575 33.19 6.45 -1.74
N GLU A 576 34.00 6.26 -2.79
CA GLU A 576 34.54 7.31 -3.62
C GLU A 576 34.58 6.83 -5.08
N TYR A 577 34.10 7.65 -6.00
CA TYR A 577 34.13 7.38 -7.42
C TYR A 577 35.27 8.20 -8.05
N VAL A 578 36.25 7.52 -8.62
CA VAL A 578 37.33 8.14 -9.39
C VAL A 578 37.10 7.84 -10.87
N GLU A 579 36.87 8.87 -11.66
CA GLU A 579 36.71 8.71 -13.11
C GLU A 579 38.06 8.27 -13.71
N GLU A 580 38.08 7.10 -14.37
CA GLU A 580 39.26 6.69 -15.12
C GLU A 580 39.50 7.69 -16.26
N PRO A 581 40.73 8.21 -16.45
CA PRO A 581 41.01 9.14 -17.53
C PRO A 581 40.70 8.46 -18.87
N LYS A 582 39.84 9.08 -19.68
CA LYS A 582 39.57 8.63 -21.06
C LYS A 582 40.91 8.49 -21.78
N ALA A 583 41.18 7.31 -22.33
CA ALA A 583 42.33 7.10 -23.17
C ALA A 583 42.27 8.09 -24.35
N GLU A 584 43.22 9.01 -24.45
CA GLU A 584 43.30 9.94 -25.58
C GLU A 584 43.35 9.13 -26.89
N GLU A 585 42.36 9.29 -27.75
CA GLU A 585 42.44 8.85 -29.15
C GLU A 585 43.65 9.56 -29.77
N LYS A 586 44.76 8.83 -29.89
CA LYS A 586 45.87 9.30 -30.73
C LYS A 586 45.41 9.39 -32.15
N GLY A 587 45.12 10.61 -32.57
CA GLY A 587 44.83 10.92 -33.96
C GLY A 587 45.97 10.46 -34.86
N ASP A 588 45.61 9.57 -35.77
CA ASP A 588 46.47 9.12 -36.89
C ASP A 588 46.68 10.31 -37.84
N THR A 589 47.82 11.00 -37.70
CA THR A 589 48.34 11.85 -38.75
C THR A 589 49.24 11.00 -39.67
N ALA A 590 48.67 10.62 -40.80
CA ALA A 590 49.38 10.02 -41.90
C ALA A 590 50.51 10.93 -42.42
N GLY A 591 51.76 10.53 -42.25
CA GLY A 591 52.94 11.12 -42.89
C GLY A 591 53.77 10.02 -43.54
N ILE A 592 53.68 9.93 -44.85
CA ILE A 592 54.48 9.04 -45.72
C ILE A 592 55.89 9.48 -45.71
N THR A 593 56.89 8.57 -45.40
CA THR A 593 58.20 8.53 -46.07
C THR A 593 58.79 7.12 -45.92
N THR A 594 59.17 6.60 -47.06
CA THR A 594 59.97 5.40 -47.34
C THR A 594 61.35 5.43 -46.72
N ASP A 595 61.90 4.36 -46.17
CA ASP A 595 63.06 3.58 -46.75
C ASP A 595 63.58 2.46 -45.81
N THR A 596 63.72 1.32 -46.44
CA THR A 596 64.57 0.15 -46.23
C THR A 596 65.68 0.11 -45.17
N LYS A 597 65.71 -0.96 -44.37
CA LYS A 597 66.71 -2.05 -44.34
C LYS A 597 66.66 -2.93 -43.10
N THR A 598 66.58 -4.23 -43.29
CA THR A 598 66.89 -5.34 -42.41
C THR A 598 68.48 -5.58 -42.54
N PRO A 599 69.15 -6.46 -41.76
CA PRO A 599 68.82 -7.31 -40.57
C PRO A 599 69.93 -7.36 -39.49
N GLU A 600 69.75 -8.20 -38.50
CA GLU A 600 70.66 -9.15 -37.81
C GLU A 600 70.58 -9.08 -36.27
N LYS A 601 70.11 -10.15 -35.67
CA LYS A 601 70.70 -11.31 -35.00
C LYS A 601 71.53 -11.10 -33.73
N ALA A 602 71.15 -11.93 -32.78
CA ALA A 602 71.88 -12.63 -31.70
C ALA A 602 71.70 -12.08 -30.30
N SER A 603 71.09 -12.88 -29.47
CA SER A 603 71.54 -13.95 -28.56
C SER A 603 71.88 -13.43 -27.17
N ASP A 604 71.36 -13.90 -26.17
CA ASP A 604 71.68 -15.01 -25.28
C ASP A 604 71.40 -14.72 -23.78
N GLY A 605 70.95 -15.71 -23.10
CA GLY A 605 71.17 -16.11 -21.70
C GLY A 605 70.27 -15.49 -20.65
N GLY A 606 69.56 -16.18 -19.92
CA GLY A 606 69.63 -17.45 -19.28
C GLY A 606 68.86 -17.43 -17.96
N ASP A 607 68.24 -18.52 -17.72
CA ASP A 607 67.92 -19.21 -16.45
C ASP A 607 66.94 -18.59 -15.45
N SER A 608 65.91 -19.27 -15.30
CA SER A 608 65.42 -20.48 -14.53
C SER A 608 64.69 -20.03 -13.25
N VAL A 609 63.60 -20.57 -12.78
CA VAL A 609 63.14 -21.89 -12.44
C VAL A 609 61.69 -21.81 -11.91
N ALA A 610 60.88 -22.66 -12.42
CA ALA A 610 59.94 -23.63 -11.89
C ALA A 610 58.56 -23.17 -11.31
N ASN A 611 57.57 -23.62 -11.99
CA ASN A 611 56.60 -24.73 -11.68
C ASN A 611 55.49 -24.44 -10.68
N GLN A 612 54.26 -24.51 -11.13
CA GLN A 612 53.47 -25.74 -11.19
C GLN A 612 52.14 -25.56 -11.98
N LYS A 613 51.90 -26.58 -12.80
CA LYS A 613 50.67 -26.84 -13.59
C LYS A 613 49.52 -27.25 -12.73
N VAL A 614 48.25 -26.95 -13.13
CA VAL A 614 47.19 -27.96 -13.22
C VAL A 614 46.20 -27.60 -14.31
N ASN A 615 46.19 -28.42 -15.32
CA ASN A 615 45.17 -28.93 -16.24
C ASN A 615 43.98 -28.07 -16.69
N GLU A 616 44.00 -27.69 -17.95
CA GLU A 616 42.90 -27.60 -18.90
C GLU A 616 42.53 -28.97 -19.49
N GLN A 617 41.24 -29.16 -19.77
CA GLN A 617 40.81 -30.08 -20.82
C GLN A 617 39.60 -29.48 -21.59
N PRO A 618 39.47 -29.71 -22.93
CA PRO A 618 38.89 -28.79 -23.87
C PRO A 618 37.46 -29.17 -24.32
N ALA A 619 36.76 -28.15 -24.86
CA ALA A 619 35.49 -28.28 -25.55
C ALA A 619 35.66 -28.80 -26.98
N PRO A 620 34.66 -29.49 -27.57
CA PRO A 620 34.67 -29.79 -29.00
C PRO A 620 33.92 -28.71 -29.79
N SER A 621 34.60 -28.24 -30.81
CA SER A 621 34.11 -27.42 -31.91
C SER A 621 33.22 -28.26 -32.87
N GLY A 622 32.10 -27.69 -33.28
CA GLY A 622 31.29 -28.21 -34.40
C GLY A 622 30.74 -27.05 -35.21
N SER A 623 31.41 -26.81 -36.34
CA SER A 623 31.01 -25.85 -37.36
C SER A 623 29.86 -26.41 -38.24
N VAL A 624 28.84 -25.60 -38.54
CA VAL A 624 28.02 -25.79 -39.76
C VAL A 624 27.76 -24.43 -40.39
N ALA A 625 28.08 -24.37 -41.70
CA ALA A 625 28.02 -23.23 -42.57
C ALA A 625 26.60 -22.91 -43.09
N PRO A 626 26.37 -21.74 -43.74
CA PRO A 626 25.07 -21.16 -44.01
C PRO A 626 24.44 -21.72 -45.29
N ILE A 627 23.11 -21.84 -45.30
CA ILE A 627 22.34 -22.14 -46.52
C ILE A 627 21.44 -20.97 -46.89
N SER A 628 21.56 -20.65 -48.18
CA SER A 628 21.01 -19.51 -48.89
C SER A 628 19.49 -19.54 -49.09
N ASN A 629 18.92 -18.34 -49.21
CA ASN A 629 17.58 -18.00 -49.74
C ASN A 629 17.18 -18.71 -51.04
N LYS A 630 15.93 -19.21 -51.10
CA LYS A 630 15.14 -19.27 -52.33
C LYS A 630 13.66 -19.01 -52.05
N LYS A 631 13.15 -17.93 -52.68
CA LYS A 631 11.74 -17.65 -52.92
C LYS A 631 11.10 -18.76 -53.72
N THR A 632 9.89 -19.18 -53.38
CA THR A 632 8.85 -19.57 -54.39
C THR A 632 7.43 -19.47 -53.83
N GLU A 633 6.56 -19.15 -54.70
CA GLU A 633 5.21 -18.67 -54.71
C GLU A 633 4.11 -19.57 -54.12
N LYS A 634 2.95 -18.90 -53.92
CA LYS A 634 1.58 -19.31 -53.64
C LYS A 634 1.12 -20.70 -54.13
N ALA A 635 0.37 -21.38 -53.28
CA ALA A 635 -0.83 -22.13 -53.71
C ALA A 635 -1.83 -22.23 -52.53
N SER A 636 -3.08 -21.91 -52.83
CA SER A 636 -4.29 -22.00 -52.04
C SER A 636 -4.71 -23.45 -51.78
N GLY A 637 -5.22 -23.73 -50.57
CA GLY A 637 -5.87 -25.03 -50.31
C GLY A 637 -6.51 -25.05 -48.92
N ASN A 638 -7.82 -24.85 -48.91
CA ASN A 638 -8.72 -25.10 -47.79
C ASN A 638 -8.61 -26.54 -47.30
N GLN A 639 -8.32 -26.75 -46.02
CA GLN A 639 -8.82 -27.92 -45.27
C GLN A 639 -9.01 -27.58 -43.80
N THR A 640 -10.25 -27.69 -43.37
CA THR A 640 -10.75 -27.62 -42.00
C THR A 640 -10.22 -28.76 -41.15
N LEU A 641 -9.72 -28.51 -39.96
CA LEU A 641 -9.55 -29.46 -38.86
C LEU A 641 -10.16 -28.90 -37.58
N PRO A 642 -10.62 -29.72 -36.64
CA PRO A 642 -11.68 -29.36 -35.71
C PRO A 642 -11.17 -28.65 -34.47
N ASN A 643 -12.00 -27.72 -34.02
CA ASN A 643 -11.92 -26.90 -32.84
C ASN A 643 -12.08 -27.77 -31.59
N THR A 644 -11.08 -27.85 -30.73
CA THR A 644 -11.28 -28.22 -29.32
C THR A 644 -10.23 -27.49 -28.47
N GLY A 645 -10.69 -26.56 -27.66
CA GLY A 645 -9.96 -26.15 -26.44
C GLY A 645 -9.41 -24.73 -26.32
N GLN A 646 -9.96 -23.73 -27.01
CA GLN A 646 -9.48 -22.36 -26.89
C GLN A 646 -10.55 -21.28 -26.54
N GLU A 647 -11.79 -21.66 -26.28
CA GLU A 647 -12.85 -20.68 -26.02
C GLU A 647 -13.02 -20.29 -24.54
N ALA A 648 -12.27 -20.86 -23.58
CA ALA A 648 -12.42 -20.56 -22.17
C ALA A 648 -11.46 -19.47 -21.63
N LEU A 649 -10.47 -19.07 -22.41
CA LEU A 649 -9.47 -18.07 -21.98
C LEU A 649 -9.66 -16.67 -22.60
N GLY A 650 -10.44 -16.58 -23.69
CA GLY A 650 -10.65 -15.32 -24.42
C GLY A 650 -11.68 -14.38 -23.83
N SER A 651 -12.55 -14.86 -22.94
CA SER A 651 -13.64 -14.04 -22.38
C SER A 651 -13.27 -13.36 -21.05
N LEU A 652 -12.17 -13.73 -20.42
CA LEU A 652 -11.74 -13.16 -19.13
C LEU A 652 -10.90 -11.87 -19.27
N LEU A 653 -10.46 -11.55 -20.48
CA LEU A 653 -9.47 -10.49 -20.75
C LEU A 653 -10.02 -9.29 -21.54
N ILE A 654 -11.30 -9.27 -21.90
CA ILE A 654 -11.86 -8.23 -22.79
C ILE A 654 -12.58 -7.10 -22.03
N SER A 655 -12.86 -7.22 -20.74
CA SER A 655 -13.63 -6.23 -20.01
C SER A 655 -12.85 -5.03 -19.46
N LEU A 656 -11.51 -5.07 -19.47
CA LEU A 656 -10.66 -3.95 -19.01
C LEU A 656 -10.16 -3.02 -20.13
N GLY A 657 -10.38 -3.38 -21.41
CA GLY A 657 -9.92 -2.62 -22.57
C GLY A 657 -10.98 -1.75 -23.28
N GLY A 658 -12.18 -1.64 -22.77
CA GLY A 658 -13.37 -1.12 -23.47
C GLY A 658 -13.67 0.38 -23.37
N LEU A 659 -12.87 1.22 -22.74
CA LEU A 659 -13.24 2.62 -22.45
C LEU A 659 -12.29 3.70 -22.98
N VAL A 660 -11.51 3.46 -24.04
CA VAL A 660 -10.67 4.50 -24.67
C VAL A 660 -10.93 4.69 -26.16
N SER A 661 -12.15 4.55 -26.64
CA SER A 661 -12.45 4.88 -28.04
C SER A 661 -13.85 5.43 -28.31
N LEU A 662 -14.38 6.30 -27.44
CA LEU A 662 -15.58 7.11 -27.79
C LEU A 662 -15.48 8.55 -27.28
N GLY A 663 -14.46 9.26 -27.72
CA GLY A 663 -14.21 10.66 -27.36
C GLY A 663 -13.68 11.55 -28.47
N MET A 664 -13.90 11.25 -29.74
CA MET A 664 -13.60 12.17 -30.84
C MET A 664 -14.49 11.90 -32.06
N ALA A 665 -15.71 12.35 -32.04
CA ALA A 665 -16.50 12.67 -33.22
C ALA A 665 -17.88 13.22 -32.85
N VAL A 666 -17.99 14.41 -32.26
CA VAL A 666 -19.13 15.32 -32.47
C VAL A 666 -18.69 16.74 -32.14
N SER A 667 -18.12 17.41 -33.10
CA SER A 667 -18.14 18.88 -33.17
C SER A 667 -17.95 19.29 -34.61
N MET A 668 -19.03 19.33 -35.34
CA MET A 668 -19.28 20.25 -36.48
C MET A 668 -20.66 19.91 -37.05
N ARG A 669 -21.68 20.61 -36.58
CA ARG A 669 -22.75 21.10 -37.45
C ARG A 669 -23.31 22.40 -36.89
N ARG A 670 -23.17 23.37 -37.76
CA ARG A 670 -23.55 24.77 -37.66
C ARG A 670 -25.06 24.97 -37.48
N LYS A 671 -25.34 26.08 -36.80
CA LYS A 671 -26.58 26.85 -36.84
C LYS A 671 -27.14 26.96 -38.26
N GLU A 672 -28.47 26.89 -38.33
CA GLU A 672 -29.32 27.82 -39.08
C GLU A 672 -30.79 27.51 -38.75
N GLY A 673 -31.54 28.55 -38.43
CA GLY A 673 -32.96 28.67 -38.70
C GLY A 673 -33.92 28.53 -37.51
N GLU A 674 -34.28 29.64 -36.97
CA GLU A 674 -35.43 30.29 -36.36
C GLU A 674 -35.45 30.40 -34.85
#